data_8eb9bc07d0daa9dd36fe2ebc22d76918
#
_entry.id   8eb9bc07d0daa9dd36fe2ebc22d76918
#
_cell.length_a   1.000
_cell.length_b   1.000
_cell.length_c   1.000
_cell.angle_alpha   90.00
_cell.angle_beta   90.00
_cell.angle_gamma   90.00
#
_symmetry.space_group_name_H-M   'P 1'
#
loop_
_entity.id
_entity.type
_entity.pdbx_description
1 polymer ?
#
loop_
_entity_poly.entity_id
_entity_poly.type
_entity_poly.pdbx_seq_one_letter_code
_entity_poly.pdbx_strand_id
1 'polypeptide(L)'
;MTRLFNLYRFKFNFISSIFIIISFSILCKLFFIQTFQSSNLRQKTLEAGYIDIPKKGSRGKILDRNGQILAETVKTYTFYANTEKDADIDAIAELFSATFKKTKQQYSKLLSKNKSYIPLSRPLKIAECENILKKLKDITGLYCNITLTRYYPFHNLASQVVGYVDRDQRGQFGIEKQFDPILTGKTNNFRFSRSPSGRLTKSIYGNDHELEHGADIQLTLDGNLQTILLDALDQGLKRSGAENANGIILNPFTGDILAMASIPDYDPNTYWNYDVSNFLNKTIASSYEPGSTFKLIPLAAALESETFSNKEKIFCENGEYQIHPKRKIHDHEPHGDLSISEIFIYSSNIGLAKMVETIGSRTIYDYARKFGFGTKTGVALPSEASGLLRNYNKWNKLSGPFVSIGQEISINTLQLALAYSSIANGGYLPSARIIKNISGNGYEDRDYSAKPIRRVISNETAMAIKLIMEDVVNKGTASKARIPGFRIGGKTGTAEKFVDGEYSKDKFISSFAAIFPINDPKYVCIVSVDSPDYYRGKHWGNETAAPIVKDIFERIIINKEEFIPNAKKEKQIIAENMIKNSNTVLSTKNIKKNITNAYPSFLGKTLKQAILEARDLGIIINPVGTSGRVVWQSISPGKSIQDYSACTIKLESL
;
A
#
# COMPACT_ATOMS: atom_id res chain seq x y z
N MET A 1 -39.29 -94.75 -39.21
CA MET A 1 -38.56 -93.56 -39.64
C MET A 1 -39.40 -92.26 -39.57
N THR A 2 -40.66 -92.27 -39.91
CA THR A 2 -41.52 -91.07 -40.01
C THR A 2 -41.78 -90.35 -38.63
N ARG A 3 -41.86 -91.03 -37.49
CA ARG A 3 -42.09 -90.44 -36.19
C ARG A 3 -40.84 -89.65 -35.67
N LEU A 4 -39.64 -90.15 -35.94
CA LEU A 4 -38.40 -89.46 -35.58
C LEU A 4 -38.20 -88.18 -36.39
N PHE A 5 -38.50 -88.19 -37.66
CA PHE A 5 -38.39 -87.04 -38.57
C PHE A 5 -39.38 -85.94 -38.19
N ASN A 6 -40.58 -86.27 -37.73
CA ASN A 6 -41.55 -85.30 -37.26
C ASN A 6 -41.13 -84.68 -35.91
N LEU A 7 -40.45 -85.43 -35.04
CA LEU A 7 -39.96 -84.92 -33.73
C LEU A 7 -38.80 -83.96 -33.96
N TYR A 8 -37.88 -84.24 -34.91
CA TYR A 8 -36.81 -83.31 -35.24
C TYR A 8 -37.32 -82.03 -35.92
N ARG A 9 -38.33 -82.18 -36.80
CA ARG A 9 -38.95 -81.00 -37.44
C ARG A 9 -39.75 -80.17 -36.46
N PHE A 10 -40.36 -80.73 -35.46
CA PHE A 10 -41.02 -80.01 -34.37
C PHE A 10 -40.03 -79.28 -33.50
N LYS A 11 -38.94 -79.94 -33.07
CA LYS A 11 -37.86 -79.32 -32.33
C LYS A 11 -37.20 -78.20 -33.10
N PHE A 12 -36.92 -78.38 -34.37
CA PHE A 12 -36.35 -77.37 -35.26
C PHE A 12 -37.26 -76.13 -35.36
N ASN A 13 -38.56 -76.40 -35.66
CA ASN A 13 -39.52 -75.27 -35.73
C ASN A 13 -39.69 -74.55 -34.40
N PHE A 14 -39.67 -75.28 -33.29
CA PHE A 14 -39.76 -74.69 -31.98
C PHE A 14 -38.55 -73.79 -31.69
N ILE A 15 -37.37 -74.27 -31.95
CA ILE A 15 -36.13 -73.48 -31.76
C ILE A 15 -36.12 -72.27 -32.67
N SER A 16 -36.49 -72.43 -33.95
CA SER A 16 -36.62 -71.37 -34.93
C SER A 16 -37.64 -70.30 -34.51
N SER A 17 -38.77 -70.72 -33.94
CA SER A 17 -39.77 -69.79 -33.42
C SER A 17 -39.23 -68.95 -32.22
N ILE A 18 -38.47 -69.57 -31.31
CA ILE A 18 -37.82 -68.90 -30.21
C ILE A 18 -36.83 -67.84 -30.76
N PHE A 19 -36.01 -68.22 -31.76
CA PHE A 19 -35.07 -67.25 -32.39
C PHE A 19 -35.78 -66.09 -33.03
N ILE A 20 -36.90 -66.33 -33.71
CA ILE A 20 -37.72 -65.29 -34.39
C ILE A 20 -38.31 -64.36 -33.33
N ILE A 21 -38.84 -64.90 -32.22
CA ILE A 21 -39.40 -64.09 -31.10
C ILE A 21 -38.32 -63.21 -30.45
N ILE A 22 -37.14 -63.80 -30.21
CA ILE A 22 -36.01 -63.06 -29.59
C ILE A 22 -35.58 -61.94 -30.57
N SER A 23 -35.40 -62.26 -31.86
CA SER A 23 -35.01 -61.28 -32.88
C SER A 23 -36.03 -60.15 -33.02
N PHE A 24 -37.32 -60.49 -33.01
CA PHE A 24 -38.41 -59.52 -33.07
C PHE A 24 -38.42 -58.63 -31.78
N SER A 25 -38.23 -59.21 -30.61
CA SER A 25 -38.12 -58.45 -29.36
C SER A 25 -36.94 -57.48 -29.35
N ILE A 26 -35.79 -57.89 -29.92
CA ILE A 26 -34.62 -57.03 -30.08
C ILE A 26 -34.95 -55.85 -31.04
N LEU A 27 -35.58 -56.14 -32.18
CA LEU A 27 -35.99 -55.12 -33.14
C LEU A 27 -37.00 -54.11 -32.51
N CYS A 28 -37.99 -54.60 -31.79
CA CYS A 28 -38.94 -53.75 -31.08
C CYS A 28 -38.26 -52.89 -30.04
N LYS A 29 -37.29 -53.46 -29.29
CA LYS A 29 -36.50 -52.73 -28.30
C LYS A 29 -35.64 -51.67 -28.95
N LEU A 30 -34.99 -51.99 -30.09
CA LEU A 30 -34.19 -51.00 -30.82
C LEU A 30 -35.07 -49.86 -31.37
N PHE A 31 -36.22 -50.21 -31.94
CA PHE A 31 -37.18 -49.23 -32.42
C PHE A 31 -37.67 -48.32 -31.31
N PHE A 32 -38.01 -48.89 -30.12
CA PHE A 32 -38.41 -48.11 -28.96
C PHE A 32 -37.31 -47.17 -28.51
N ILE A 33 -36.06 -47.63 -28.44
CA ILE A 33 -34.90 -46.81 -28.06
C ILE A 33 -34.70 -45.67 -29.09
N GLN A 34 -34.79 -45.98 -30.39
CA GLN A 34 -34.53 -44.99 -31.43
C GLN A 34 -35.64 -43.95 -31.57
N THR A 35 -36.90 -44.30 -31.33
CA THR A 35 -38.05 -43.38 -31.50
C THR A 35 -38.42 -42.67 -30.22
N PHE A 36 -38.52 -43.38 -29.08
CA PHE A 36 -39.03 -42.82 -27.84
C PHE A 36 -37.95 -42.38 -26.82
N GLN A 37 -36.76 -42.97 -26.89
CA GLN A 37 -35.67 -42.66 -25.96
C GLN A 37 -34.51 -41.90 -26.63
N SER A 38 -34.53 -41.71 -27.95
CA SER A 38 -33.38 -41.13 -28.66
C SER A 38 -33.04 -39.72 -28.20
N SER A 39 -34.02 -38.87 -27.96
CA SER A 39 -33.81 -37.51 -27.48
C SER A 39 -33.22 -37.49 -26.08
N ASN A 40 -33.73 -38.31 -25.19
CA ASN A 40 -33.28 -38.37 -23.77
C ASN A 40 -31.89 -39.00 -23.66
N LEU A 41 -31.60 -40.05 -24.43
CA LEU A 41 -30.27 -40.68 -24.50
C LEU A 41 -29.24 -39.78 -25.16
N ARG A 42 -29.65 -39.04 -26.21
CA ARG A 42 -28.78 -38.05 -26.87
C ARG A 42 -28.41 -36.90 -25.92
N GLN A 43 -29.42 -36.44 -25.14
CA GLN A 43 -29.16 -35.42 -24.13
C GLN A 43 -28.23 -35.93 -23.02
N LYS A 44 -28.44 -37.13 -22.48
CA LYS A 44 -27.55 -37.73 -21.48
C LYS A 44 -26.14 -37.98 -22.01
N THR A 45 -25.99 -38.35 -23.28
CA THR A 45 -24.68 -38.54 -23.93
C THR A 45 -23.96 -37.19 -24.12
N LEU A 46 -24.71 -36.14 -24.46
CA LEU A 46 -24.19 -34.79 -24.56
C LEU A 46 -23.76 -34.30 -23.17
N GLU A 47 -24.58 -34.47 -22.14
CA GLU A 47 -24.26 -34.10 -20.77
C GLU A 47 -23.06 -34.87 -20.19
N ALA A 48 -22.95 -36.16 -20.48
CA ALA A 48 -21.80 -36.99 -20.04
C ALA A 48 -20.47 -36.63 -20.76
N GLY A 49 -20.56 -36.04 -21.95
CA GLY A 49 -19.41 -35.59 -22.72
C GLY A 49 -18.91 -34.19 -22.37
N TYR A 50 -19.65 -33.47 -21.56
CA TYR A 50 -19.26 -32.11 -21.17
C TYR A 50 -18.85 -32.04 -19.70
N ILE A 51 -17.85 -31.20 -19.42
CA ILE A 51 -17.38 -30.86 -18.05
C ILE A 51 -17.38 -29.34 -17.95
N ASP A 52 -18.08 -28.83 -16.94
CA ASP A 52 -18.03 -27.42 -16.59
C ASP A 52 -16.84 -27.19 -15.66
N ILE A 53 -15.85 -26.42 -16.12
CA ILE A 53 -14.65 -26.06 -15.37
C ILE A 53 -14.78 -24.63 -14.93
N PRO A 54 -14.83 -24.35 -13.61
CA PRO A 54 -14.83 -23.00 -13.11
C PRO A 54 -13.48 -22.33 -13.41
N LYS A 55 -13.53 -21.18 -14.07
CA LYS A 55 -12.36 -20.31 -14.27
C LYS A 55 -12.64 -18.95 -13.64
N LYS A 56 -11.74 -18.53 -12.78
CA LYS A 56 -11.81 -17.24 -12.11
C LYS A 56 -11.05 -16.19 -12.92
N GLY A 57 -11.66 -15.01 -13.12
CA GLY A 57 -10.98 -13.86 -13.67
C GLY A 57 -9.80 -13.43 -12.78
N SER A 58 -8.81 -12.78 -13.34
CA SER A 58 -7.69 -12.22 -12.57
C SER A 58 -8.17 -11.09 -11.66
N ARG A 59 -7.52 -10.95 -10.52
CA ARG A 59 -7.71 -9.82 -9.61
C ARG A 59 -7.19 -8.55 -10.26
N GLY A 60 -7.95 -7.44 -10.16
CA GLY A 60 -7.60 -6.13 -10.71
C GLY A 60 -6.28 -5.59 -10.13
N LYS A 61 -5.66 -4.67 -10.85
CA LYS A 61 -4.41 -4.04 -10.43
C LYS A 61 -4.66 -2.96 -9.40
N ILE A 62 -3.65 -2.68 -8.58
CA ILE A 62 -3.58 -1.48 -7.74
C ILE A 62 -2.44 -0.63 -8.27
N LEU A 63 -2.72 0.63 -8.60
CA LEU A 63 -1.82 1.55 -9.26
C LEU A 63 -1.58 2.78 -8.37
N ASP A 64 -0.41 3.39 -8.46
CA ASP A 64 -0.17 4.71 -7.90
C ASP A 64 -0.83 5.79 -8.78
N ARG A 65 -0.75 7.07 -8.36
CA ARG A 65 -1.35 8.19 -9.10
C ARG A 65 -0.79 8.40 -10.52
N ASN A 66 0.40 7.86 -10.79
CA ASN A 66 1.12 7.98 -12.06
C ASN A 66 0.95 6.72 -12.93
N GLY A 67 0.08 5.76 -12.51
CA GLY A 67 -0.15 4.51 -13.24
C GLY A 67 0.89 3.42 -12.97
N GLN A 68 1.76 3.60 -11.96
CA GLN A 68 2.75 2.60 -11.58
C GLN A 68 2.10 1.45 -10.81
N ILE A 69 2.37 0.21 -11.19
CA ILE A 69 1.75 -0.98 -10.61
C ILE A 69 2.30 -1.24 -9.21
N LEU A 70 1.46 -1.12 -8.18
CA LEU A 70 1.77 -1.46 -6.79
C LEU A 70 1.40 -2.91 -6.45
N ALA A 71 0.35 -3.45 -7.09
CA ALA A 71 -0.04 -4.85 -6.97
C ALA A 71 -0.67 -5.34 -8.27
N GLU A 72 -0.29 -6.54 -8.70
CA GLU A 72 -0.85 -7.20 -9.89
C GLU A 72 -0.98 -8.71 -9.69
N THR A 73 -1.74 -9.36 -10.56
CA THR A 73 -1.87 -10.81 -10.60
C THR A 73 -0.98 -11.37 -11.71
N VAL A 74 -0.04 -12.23 -11.34
CA VAL A 74 0.91 -12.87 -12.27
C VAL A 74 0.68 -14.37 -12.34
N LYS A 75 0.99 -14.97 -13.49
CA LYS A 75 1.06 -16.42 -13.61
C LYS A 75 2.31 -16.94 -12.91
N THR A 76 2.14 -17.93 -12.04
CA THR A 76 3.23 -18.64 -11.39
C THR A 76 3.15 -20.12 -11.70
N TYR A 77 4.31 -20.76 -11.68
CA TYR A 77 4.55 -22.14 -12.07
C TYR A 77 5.04 -22.91 -10.84
N THR A 78 4.32 -23.96 -10.45
CA THR A 78 4.71 -24.85 -9.37
C THR A 78 4.97 -26.22 -9.92
N PHE A 79 6.18 -26.73 -9.72
CA PHE A 79 6.59 -28.02 -10.24
C PHE A 79 6.44 -29.12 -9.18
N TYR A 80 5.98 -30.29 -9.61
CA TYR A 80 5.88 -31.47 -8.78
C TYR A 80 6.24 -32.72 -9.58
N ALA A 81 6.68 -33.74 -8.88
CA ALA A 81 6.96 -35.05 -9.47
C ALA A 81 5.86 -36.06 -9.09
N ASN A 82 5.56 -36.97 -10.02
CA ASN A 82 4.79 -38.17 -9.75
C ASN A 82 5.70 -39.37 -9.95
N THR A 83 6.04 -40.06 -8.85
CA THR A 83 6.98 -41.19 -8.85
C THR A 83 6.29 -42.54 -8.70
N GLU A 84 4.95 -42.60 -8.73
CA GLU A 84 4.17 -43.87 -8.77
C GLU A 84 4.22 -44.56 -10.16
N LYS A 85 4.58 -43.81 -11.19
CA LYS A 85 4.78 -44.30 -12.57
C LYS A 85 6.23 -44.08 -12.94
N ASP A 86 6.65 -44.64 -14.06
CA ASP A 86 8.00 -44.47 -14.60
C ASP A 86 8.39 -42.99 -14.64
N ALA A 87 9.17 -42.56 -13.68
CA ALA A 87 9.67 -41.20 -13.56
C ALA A 87 11.18 -41.20 -13.71
N ASP A 88 11.71 -40.29 -14.51
CA ASP A 88 13.15 -40.07 -14.63
C ASP A 88 13.66 -39.25 -13.44
N ILE A 89 13.87 -39.98 -12.32
CA ILE A 89 14.30 -39.39 -11.06
C ILE A 89 15.63 -38.66 -11.18
N ASP A 90 16.56 -39.24 -11.99
CA ASP A 90 17.91 -38.68 -12.16
C ASP A 90 17.88 -37.37 -12.95
N ALA A 91 17.14 -37.32 -14.05
CA ALA A 91 16.97 -36.10 -14.83
C ALA A 91 16.26 -35.00 -14.05
N ILE A 92 15.21 -35.35 -13.27
CA ILE A 92 14.52 -34.39 -12.40
C ILE A 92 15.48 -33.85 -11.34
N ALA A 93 16.22 -34.71 -10.64
CA ALA A 93 17.14 -34.31 -9.59
C ALA A 93 18.29 -33.41 -10.12
N GLU A 94 18.80 -33.72 -11.31
CA GLU A 94 19.83 -32.93 -11.97
C GLU A 94 19.31 -31.54 -12.37
N LEU A 95 18.18 -31.49 -13.05
CA LEU A 95 17.56 -30.23 -13.49
C LEU A 95 17.28 -29.29 -12.30
N PHE A 96 16.70 -29.82 -11.22
CA PHE A 96 16.37 -29.02 -10.05
C PHE A 96 17.58 -28.63 -9.20
N SER A 97 18.60 -29.49 -9.13
CA SER A 97 19.86 -29.13 -8.43
C SER A 97 20.67 -28.06 -9.17
N ALA A 98 20.62 -28.04 -10.50
CA ALA A 98 21.23 -26.99 -11.30
C ALA A 98 20.51 -25.63 -11.19
N THR A 99 19.19 -25.65 -10.87
CA THR A 99 18.37 -24.43 -10.80
C THR A 99 18.24 -23.88 -9.38
N PHE A 100 18.28 -24.75 -8.35
CA PHE A 100 18.02 -24.40 -6.97
C PHE A 100 19.16 -24.83 -6.03
N LYS A 101 19.16 -24.30 -4.79
CA LYS A 101 20.24 -24.51 -3.80
C LYS A 101 20.39 -25.94 -3.25
N LYS A 102 19.41 -26.85 -3.47
CA LYS A 102 19.47 -28.22 -2.98
C LYS A 102 20.38 -29.08 -3.87
N THR A 103 21.14 -29.98 -3.28
CA THR A 103 22.01 -30.90 -4.03
C THR A 103 21.24 -31.99 -4.77
N LYS A 104 21.84 -32.59 -5.82
CA LYS A 104 21.23 -33.72 -6.57
C LYS A 104 20.84 -34.85 -5.62
N GLN A 105 21.68 -35.18 -4.64
CA GLN A 105 21.41 -36.21 -3.65
C GLN A 105 20.18 -35.92 -2.77
N GLN A 106 19.97 -34.64 -2.40
CA GLN A 106 18.81 -34.23 -1.62
C GLN A 106 17.50 -34.36 -2.43
N TYR A 107 17.54 -34.02 -3.73
CA TYR A 107 16.40 -34.23 -4.63
C TYR A 107 16.13 -35.72 -4.88
N SER A 108 17.18 -36.53 -5.13
CA SER A 108 17.02 -37.99 -5.32
C SER A 108 16.41 -38.65 -4.08
N LYS A 109 16.83 -38.26 -2.86
CA LYS A 109 16.22 -38.73 -1.62
C LYS A 109 14.76 -38.28 -1.45
N LEU A 110 14.40 -37.07 -1.91
CA LEU A 110 13.02 -36.58 -1.91
C LEU A 110 12.15 -37.39 -2.88
N LEU A 111 12.68 -37.70 -4.05
CA LEU A 111 12.00 -38.40 -5.16
C LEU A 111 11.93 -39.92 -4.96
N SER A 112 12.76 -40.51 -4.09
CA SER A 112 12.70 -41.95 -3.77
C SER A 112 11.38 -42.36 -3.05
N LYS A 113 10.57 -41.41 -2.62
CA LYS A 113 9.25 -41.64 -2.06
C LYS A 113 8.27 -41.95 -3.19
N ASN A 114 7.72 -43.14 -3.24
CA ASN A 114 6.70 -43.53 -4.23
C ASN A 114 5.37 -42.78 -3.94
N LYS A 115 5.17 -41.62 -4.58
CA LYS A 115 3.99 -40.76 -4.40
C LYS A 115 3.57 -40.09 -5.70
N SER A 116 2.27 -39.92 -5.89
CA SER A 116 1.67 -39.23 -7.02
C SER A 116 1.93 -37.71 -7.03
N TYR A 117 2.28 -37.14 -5.87
CA TYR A 117 2.55 -35.72 -5.76
C TYR A 117 3.70 -35.43 -4.78
N ILE A 118 4.85 -35.02 -5.33
CA ILE A 118 6.01 -34.59 -4.55
C ILE A 118 6.33 -33.13 -4.98
N PRO A 119 6.08 -32.12 -4.13
CA PRO A 119 6.36 -30.74 -4.48
C PRO A 119 7.89 -30.51 -4.62
N LEU A 120 8.32 -29.91 -5.71
CA LEU A 120 9.73 -29.65 -6.04
C LEU A 120 10.10 -28.18 -5.88
N SER A 121 9.15 -27.27 -6.08
CA SER A 121 9.40 -25.83 -6.00
C SER A 121 8.27 -25.10 -5.24
N ARG A 122 8.57 -23.88 -4.76
CA ARG A 122 7.55 -22.86 -4.50
C ARG A 122 6.96 -22.37 -5.82
N PRO A 123 5.87 -21.57 -5.80
CA PRO A 123 5.41 -20.85 -7.00
C PRO A 123 6.53 -19.96 -7.55
N LEU A 124 6.86 -20.10 -8.83
CA LEU A 124 7.94 -19.43 -9.55
C LEU A 124 7.37 -18.54 -10.64
N LYS A 125 7.98 -17.41 -10.94
CA LYS A 125 7.68 -16.64 -12.14
C LYS A 125 8.34 -17.28 -13.35
N ILE A 126 7.89 -16.93 -14.55
CA ILE A 126 8.42 -17.50 -15.80
C ILE A 126 9.94 -17.36 -15.92
N ALA A 127 10.48 -16.20 -15.58
CA ALA A 127 11.90 -15.93 -15.64
C ALA A 127 12.75 -16.77 -14.65
N GLU A 128 12.14 -17.28 -13.56
CA GLU A 128 12.81 -18.15 -12.58
C GLU A 128 12.81 -19.62 -13.01
N CYS A 129 11.99 -20.02 -13.97
CA CYS A 129 11.76 -21.42 -14.31
C CYS A 129 11.76 -21.71 -15.83
N GLU A 130 12.21 -20.79 -16.66
CA GLU A 130 12.21 -20.92 -18.12
C GLU A 130 12.94 -22.18 -18.58
N ASN A 131 14.11 -22.49 -17.99
CA ASN A 131 14.89 -23.70 -18.29
C ASN A 131 14.12 -24.98 -17.93
N ILE A 132 13.37 -24.97 -16.81
CA ILE A 132 12.56 -26.11 -16.40
C ILE A 132 11.40 -26.29 -17.38
N LEU A 133 10.74 -25.19 -17.77
CA LEU A 133 9.62 -25.24 -18.72
C LEU A 133 10.03 -25.76 -20.09
N LYS A 134 11.24 -25.42 -20.58
CA LYS A 134 11.79 -25.93 -21.84
C LYS A 134 11.96 -27.46 -21.81
N LYS A 135 12.39 -28.02 -20.68
CA LYS A 135 12.63 -29.46 -20.49
C LYS A 135 11.41 -30.24 -19.96
N LEU A 136 10.31 -29.55 -19.61
CA LEU A 136 9.13 -30.18 -19.00
C LEU A 136 8.51 -31.31 -19.81
N LYS A 137 8.58 -31.23 -21.16
CA LYS A 137 8.01 -32.25 -22.07
C LYS A 137 8.91 -33.46 -22.23
N ASP A 138 10.20 -33.30 -21.97
CA ASP A 138 11.22 -34.32 -22.26
C ASP A 138 11.50 -35.22 -21.04
N ILE A 139 11.04 -34.81 -19.86
CA ILE A 139 11.30 -35.52 -18.60
C ILE A 139 10.02 -36.18 -18.11
N THR A 140 10.01 -37.50 -18.11
CA THR A 140 8.88 -38.28 -17.61
C THR A 140 8.71 -38.15 -16.11
N GLY A 141 7.46 -38.03 -15.65
CA GLY A 141 7.15 -37.89 -14.21
C GLY A 141 7.26 -36.49 -13.64
N LEU A 142 7.67 -35.48 -14.44
CA LEU A 142 7.69 -34.07 -14.06
C LEU A 142 6.44 -33.36 -14.57
N TYR A 143 5.78 -32.63 -13.66
CA TYR A 143 4.55 -31.91 -13.95
C TYR A 143 4.63 -30.46 -13.48
N CYS A 144 3.79 -29.58 -14.07
CA CYS A 144 3.71 -28.17 -13.72
C CYS A 144 2.25 -27.76 -13.54
N ASN A 145 1.95 -27.13 -12.40
CA ASN A 145 0.70 -26.44 -12.16
C ASN A 145 0.90 -24.94 -12.38
N ILE A 146 -0.02 -24.34 -13.16
CA ILE A 146 -0.04 -22.89 -13.37
C ILE A 146 -1.11 -22.31 -12.44
N THR A 147 -0.71 -21.36 -11.60
CA THR A 147 -1.60 -20.66 -10.68
C THR A 147 -1.49 -19.15 -10.88
N LEU A 148 -2.58 -18.44 -10.59
CA LEU A 148 -2.58 -16.98 -10.53
C LEU A 148 -2.19 -16.56 -9.10
N THR A 149 -1.13 -15.79 -8.97
CA THR A 149 -0.61 -15.35 -7.66
C THR A 149 -0.55 -13.83 -7.62
N ARG A 150 -0.94 -13.25 -6.49
CA ARG A 150 -0.78 -11.82 -6.27
C ARG A 150 0.69 -11.47 -6.08
N TYR A 151 1.14 -10.42 -6.72
CA TYR A 151 2.51 -9.95 -6.68
C TYR A 151 2.59 -8.45 -6.45
N TYR A 152 3.50 -8.05 -5.57
CA TYR A 152 3.75 -6.67 -5.15
C TYR A 152 5.17 -6.29 -5.59
N PRO A 153 5.31 -5.61 -6.77
CA PRO A 153 6.62 -5.38 -7.40
C PRO A 153 7.59 -4.57 -6.54
N PHE A 154 7.07 -3.68 -5.71
CA PHE A 154 7.87 -2.78 -4.88
C PHE A 154 8.02 -3.23 -3.43
N HIS A 155 7.72 -4.52 -3.15
CA HIS A 155 7.89 -5.14 -1.84
C HIS A 155 7.17 -4.35 -0.72
N ASN A 156 7.92 -3.77 0.22
CA ASN A 156 7.37 -3.04 1.36
C ASN A 156 6.84 -1.63 1.04
N LEU A 157 7.06 -1.12 -0.18
CA LEU A 157 6.60 0.23 -0.54
C LEU A 157 5.06 0.30 -0.46
N ALA A 158 4.55 1.16 0.40
CA ALA A 158 3.12 1.35 0.68
C ALA A 158 2.39 0.09 1.18
N SER A 159 3.10 -0.88 1.78
CA SER A 159 2.55 -2.18 2.19
C SER A 159 1.31 -2.07 3.07
N GLN A 160 1.29 -1.16 4.07
CA GLN A 160 0.14 -0.97 4.96
C GLN A 160 -1.06 -0.30 4.28
N VAL A 161 -0.83 0.43 3.17
CA VAL A 161 -1.91 1.03 2.38
C VAL A 161 -2.45 0.02 1.38
N VAL A 162 -1.58 -0.61 0.60
CA VAL A 162 -1.96 -1.63 -0.38
C VAL A 162 -2.56 -2.85 0.31
N GLY A 163 -1.91 -3.35 1.36
CA GLY A 163 -2.28 -4.57 2.04
C GLY A 163 -1.73 -5.82 1.36
N TYR A 164 -2.31 -6.96 1.69
CA TYR A 164 -1.97 -8.25 1.06
C TYR A 164 -3.19 -9.15 0.95
N VAL A 165 -3.08 -10.19 0.13
CA VAL A 165 -4.06 -11.27 0.04
C VAL A 165 -3.53 -12.55 0.67
N ASP A 166 -4.42 -13.38 1.19
CA ASP A 166 -4.09 -14.72 1.66
C ASP A 166 -3.87 -15.72 0.50
N ARG A 167 -3.68 -16.99 0.85
CA ARG A 167 -3.49 -18.08 -0.14
C ARG A 167 -4.70 -18.27 -1.06
N ASP A 168 -5.90 -17.93 -0.59
CA ASP A 168 -7.15 -18.02 -1.35
C ASP A 168 -7.43 -16.75 -2.17
N GLN A 169 -6.47 -15.82 -2.25
CA GLN A 169 -6.58 -14.54 -2.94
C GLN A 169 -7.64 -13.61 -2.36
N ARG A 170 -7.92 -13.69 -1.04
CA ARG A 170 -8.82 -12.80 -0.29
C ARG A 170 -8.01 -11.69 0.37
N GLY A 171 -8.46 -10.46 0.22
CA GLY A 171 -7.82 -9.29 0.82
C GLY A 171 -7.87 -9.33 2.35
N GLN A 172 -6.71 -9.18 3.01
CA GLN A 172 -6.58 -9.26 4.48
C GLN A 172 -6.40 -7.88 5.13
N PHE A 173 -5.67 -6.98 4.48
CA PHE A 173 -5.40 -5.63 4.97
C PHE A 173 -5.46 -4.60 3.84
N GLY A 174 -5.44 -3.32 4.17
CA GLY A 174 -5.32 -2.20 3.24
C GLY A 174 -6.41 -2.14 2.16
N ILE A 175 -6.06 -1.65 1.00
CA ILE A 175 -6.92 -1.56 -0.20
C ILE A 175 -7.36 -2.95 -0.65
N GLU A 176 -6.48 -3.95 -0.57
CA GLU A 176 -6.80 -5.34 -0.89
C GLU A 176 -8.03 -5.84 -0.11
N LYS A 177 -8.15 -5.48 1.18
CA LYS A 177 -9.30 -5.84 2.02
C LYS A 177 -10.51 -4.94 1.76
N GLN A 178 -10.29 -3.63 1.74
CA GLN A 178 -11.38 -2.65 1.65
C GLN A 178 -12.15 -2.78 0.34
N PHE A 179 -11.46 -3.10 -0.74
CA PHE A 179 -12.01 -3.23 -2.08
C PHE A 179 -11.98 -4.67 -2.62
N ASP A 180 -11.93 -5.67 -1.73
CA ASP A 180 -11.87 -7.08 -2.14
C ASP A 180 -12.97 -7.48 -3.14
N PRO A 181 -14.24 -7.09 -2.96
CA PRO A 181 -15.31 -7.43 -3.92
C PRO A 181 -15.13 -6.80 -5.30
N ILE A 182 -14.48 -5.62 -5.37
CA ILE A 182 -14.26 -4.88 -6.62
C ILE A 182 -13.03 -5.43 -7.35
N LEU A 183 -11.95 -5.67 -6.59
CA LEU A 183 -10.71 -6.23 -7.11
C LEU A 183 -10.84 -7.67 -7.57
N THR A 184 -11.72 -8.47 -6.94
CA THR A 184 -11.85 -9.89 -7.25
C THR A 184 -12.59 -10.10 -8.56
N GLY A 185 -11.96 -10.84 -9.50
CA GLY A 185 -12.62 -11.29 -10.73
C GLY A 185 -13.69 -12.35 -10.46
N LYS A 186 -14.73 -12.38 -11.28
CA LYS A 186 -15.81 -13.34 -11.16
C LYS A 186 -15.39 -14.73 -11.60
N THR A 187 -16.02 -15.75 -11.04
CA THR A 187 -15.85 -17.13 -11.46
C THR A 187 -16.95 -17.48 -12.44
N ASN A 188 -16.58 -17.82 -13.67
CA ASN A 188 -17.48 -18.27 -14.70
C ASN A 188 -17.22 -19.75 -15.02
N ASN A 189 -18.27 -20.53 -15.23
CA ASN A 189 -18.16 -21.93 -15.61
C ASN A 189 -18.01 -22.01 -17.12
N PHE A 190 -16.89 -22.55 -17.57
CA PHE A 190 -16.62 -22.80 -19.00
C PHE A 190 -16.87 -24.25 -19.30
N ARG A 191 -17.70 -24.51 -20.33
CA ARG A 191 -18.04 -25.83 -20.77
C ARG A 191 -16.98 -26.37 -21.73
N PHE A 192 -16.42 -27.52 -21.38
CA PHE A 192 -15.46 -28.25 -22.20
C PHE A 192 -16.05 -29.59 -22.63
N SER A 193 -15.81 -30.00 -23.89
CA SER A 193 -16.06 -31.35 -24.31
C SER A 193 -14.88 -32.24 -23.98
N ARG A 194 -15.15 -33.44 -23.45
CA ARG A 194 -14.14 -34.43 -23.12
C ARG A 194 -14.16 -35.54 -24.18
N SER A 195 -13.05 -35.72 -24.89
CA SER A 195 -12.87 -36.84 -25.80
C SER A 195 -12.77 -38.18 -25.04
N PRO A 196 -13.01 -39.32 -25.66
CA PRO A 196 -12.80 -40.64 -25.04
C PRO A 196 -11.39 -40.87 -24.52
N SER A 197 -10.41 -40.19 -25.11
CA SER A 197 -8.99 -40.18 -24.65
C SER A 197 -8.73 -39.23 -23.46
N GLY A 198 -9.76 -38.58 -22.94
CA GLY A 198 -9.66 -37.65 -21.82
C GLY A 198 -9.22 -36.23 -22.18
N ARG A 199 -8.98 -35.92 -23.47
CA ARG A 199 -8.58 -34.59 -23.91
C ARG A 199 -9.75 -33.61 -23.85
N LEU A 200 -9.54 -32.46 -23.20
CA LEU A 200 -10.52 -31.39 -23.10
C LEU A 200 -10.41 -30.44 -24.30
N THR A 201 -11.53 -30.14 -24.95
CA THR A 201 -11.63 -29.14 -26.02
C THR A 201 -12.72 -28.14 -25.63
N LYS A 202 -12.50 -26.83 -25.84
CA LYS A 202 -13.52 -25.81 -25.55
C LYS A 202 -14.77 -26.13 -26.39
N SER A 203 -15.93 -26.22 -25.74
CA SER A 203 -17.19 -26.52 -26.43
C SER A 203 -17.62 -25.31 -27.26
N ILE A 204 -18.03 -25.57 -28.51
CA ILE A 204 -18.60 -24.57 -29.42
C ILE A 204 -20.03 -24.17 -28.96
N TYR A 205 -20.67 -25.00 -28.13
CA TYR A 205 -22.04 -24.80 -27.64
C TYR A 205 -22.10 -24.26 -26.20
N GLY A 206 -20.99 -23.77 -25.65
CA GLY A 206 -20.98 -23.09 -24.35
C GLY A 206 -21.16 -21.59 -24.53
N ASN A 207 -21.84 -20.93 -23.60
CA ASN A 207 -21.87 -19.48 -23.56
C ASN A 207 -20.44 -18.95 -23.61
N ASP A 208 -20.13 -18.15 -24.63
CA ASP A 208 -18.85 -17.43 -24.74
C ASP A 208 -18.80 -16.34 -23.67
N HIS A 209 -18.73 -16.75 -22.39
CA HIS A 209 -18.44 -15.82 -21.33
C HIS A 209 -16.97 -15.43 -21.43
N GLU A 210 -16.70 -14.16 -21.64
CA GLU A 210 -15.38 -13.62 -21.42
C GLU A 210 -15.04 -13.73 -19.90
N LEU A 211 -13.77 -13.93 -19.60
CA LEU A 211 -13.32 -13.93 -18.21
C LEU A 211 -13.52 -12.53 -17.62
N GLU A 212 -14.43 -12.41 -16.66
CA GLU A 212 -14.66 -11.15 -15.97
C GLU A 212 -13.54 -10.90 -14.94
N HIS A 213 -12.58 -10.09 -15.34
CA HIS A 213 -11.50 -9.66 -14.46
C HIS A 213 -12.01 -8.65 -13.43
N GLY A 214 -11.33 -8.54 -12.26
CA GLY A 214 -11.61 -7.50 -11.29
C GLY A 214 -11.25 -6.11 -11.82
N ALA A 215 -11.86 -5.06 -11.26
CA ALA A 215 -11.58 -3.69 -11.63
C ALA A 215 -10.22 -3.23 -11.08
N ASP A 216 -9.53 -2.38 -11.84
CA ASP A 216 -8.28 -1.74 -11.44
C ASP A 216 -8.55 -0.53 -10.55
N ILE A 217 -7.73 -0.33 -9.52
CA ILE A 217 -7.84 0.80 -8.59
C ILE A 217 -6.59 1.67 -8.69
N GLN A 218 -6.79 2.93 -9.05
CA GLN A 218 -5.74 3.94 -9.03
C GLN A 218 -5.82 4.74 -7.74
N LEU A 219 -4.70 4.78 -6.99
CA LEU A 219 -4.58 5.50 -5.74
C LEU A 219 -4.11 6.94 -5.97
N THR A 220 -4.29 7.79 -4.95
CA THR A 220 -3.69 9.14 -4.92
C THR A 220 -2.22 9.12 -4.52
N LEU A 221 -1.69 7.99 -4.03
CA LEU A 221 -0.29 7.83 -3.63
C LEU A 221 0.65 8.15 -4.79
N ASP A 222 1.69 8.89 -4.49
CA ASP A 222 2.85 9.12 -5.36
C ASP A 222 4.01 8.23 -4.90
N GLY A 223 4.39 7.25 -5.71
CA GLY A 223 5.41 6.28 -5.34
C GLY A 223 6.79 6.93 -5.06
N ASN A 224 7.09 8.13 -5.60
CA ASN A 224 8.33 8.84 -5.27
C ASN A 224 8.24 9.45 -3.86
N LEU A 225 7.13 10.14 -3.56
CA LEU A 225 6.90 10.71 -2.23
C LEU A 225 6.79 9.61 -1.17
N GLN A 226 6.19 8.48 -1.52
CA GLN A 226 6.11 7.31 -0.64
C GLN A 226 7.51 6.75 -0.31
N THR A 227 8.41 6.68 -1.29
CA THR A 227 9.80 6.24 -1.08
C THR A 227 10.56 7.22 -0.19
N ILE A 228 10.43 8.54 -0.46
CA ILE A 228 11.07 9.59 0.35
C ILE A 228 10.61 9.50 1.80
N LEU A 229 9.28 9.36 2.02
CA LEU A 229 8.71 9.25 3.36
C LEU A 229 9.22 8.02 4.09
N LEU A 230 9.18 6.85 3.45
CA LEU A 230 9.59 5.58 4.04
C LEU A 230 11.06 5.61 4.46
N ASP A 231 11.96 6.05 3.56
CA ASP A 231 13.38 6.17 3.82
C ASP A 231 13.68 7.16 4.97
N ALA A 232 13.01 8.31 4.99
CA ALA A 232 13.21 9.32 6.02
C ALA A 232 12.74 8.83 7.41
N LEU A 233 11.63 8.11 7.46
CA LEU A 233 11.12 7.49 8.69
C LEU A 233 12.08 6.40 9.20
N ASP A 234 12.58 5.53 8.33
CA ASP A 234 13.52 4.46 8.71
C ASP A 234 14.83 5.04 9.28
N GLN A 235 15.40 6.04 8.60
CA GLN A 235 16.58 6.73 9.10
C GLN A 235 16.30 7.48 10.41
N GLY A 236 15.12 8.12 10.52
CA GLY A 236 14.70 8.81 11.73
C GLY A 236 14.53 7.86 12.91
N LEU A 237 13.95 6.69 12.69
CA LEU A 237 13.81 5.64 13.69
C LEU A 237 15.18 5.21 14.24
N LYS A 238 16.13 4.92 13.34
CA LYS A 238 17.49 4.51 13.71
C LYS A 238 18.24 5.60 14.49
N ARG A 239 18.11 6.86 14.06
CA ARG A 239 18.75 8.01 14.73
C ARG A 239 18.18 8.28 16.12
N SER A 240 16.88 8.08 16.31
CA SER A 240 16.19 8.37 17.55
C SER A 240 16.15 7.22 18.54
N GLY A 241 16.48 6.00 18.11
CA GLY A 241 16.33 4.78 18.91
C GLY A 241 14.87 4.49 19.27
N ALA A 242 13.91 4.98 18.49
CA ALA A 242 12.48 4.85 18.76
C ALA A 242 11.94 3.46 18.46
N GLU A 243 10.79 3.11 19.07
CA GLU A 243 10.10 1.85 18.82
C GLU A 243 9.37 1.85 17.48
N ASN A 244 8.72 2.97 17.14
CA ASN A 244 7.92 3.12 15.93
C ASN A 244 8.00 4.56 15.40
N ALA A 245 7.77 4.70 14.09
CA ALA A 245 7.54 5.99 13.47
C ALA A 245 6.44 5.88 12.43
N ASN A 246 5.68 6.94 12.24
CA ASN A 246 4.71 7.03 11.16
C ASN A 246 4.67 8.44 10.58
N GLY A 247 4.23 8.55 9.33
CA GLY A 247 4.14 9.84 8.68
C GLY A 247 3.15 9.83 7.51
N ILE A 248 2.70 11.02 7.16
CA ILE A 248 1.76 11.26 6.07
C ILE A 248 2.12 12.54 5.34
N ILE A 249 1.94 12.53 4.02
CA ILE A 249 2.04 13.71 3.16
C ILE A 249 0.72 13.87 2.41
N LEU A 250 0.08 15.03 2.55
CA LEU A 250 -1.18 15.38 1.90
C LEU A 250 -1.00 16.54 0.92
N ASN A 251 -1.83 16.56 -0.12
CA ASN A 251 -2.16 17.79 -0.84
C ASN A 251 -3.26 18.52 -0.06
N PRO A 252 -3.00 19.74 0.47
CA PRO A 252 -3.96 20.42 1.35
C PRO A 252 -5.24 20.89 0.65
N PHE A 253 -5.24 21.08 -0.67
CA PHE A 253 -6.40 21.56 -1.42
C PHE A 253 -7.36 20.45 -1.81
N THR A 254 -6.81 19.27 -2.15
CA THR A 254 -7.60 18.13 -2.63
C THR A 254 -7.86 17.08 -1.56
N GLY A 255 -7.09 17.10 -0.46
CA GLY A 255 -7.11 16.05 0.56
C GLY A 255 -6.50 14.73 0.08
N ASP A 256 -5.80 14.74 -1.08
CA ASP A 256 -5.10 13.57 -1.60
C ASP A 256 -4.01 13.13 -0.64
N ILE A 257 -4.07 11.89 -0.24
CA ILE A 257 -2.98 11.25 0.47
C ILE A 257 -1.91 10.88 -0.55
N LEU A 258 -0.81 11.65 -0.56
CA LEU A 258 0.29 11.49 -1.51
C LEU A 258 1.30 10.45 -1.04
N ALA A 259 1.49 10.34 0.26
CA ALA A 259 2.30 9.30 0.89
C ALA A 259 1.79 9.02 2.31
N MET A 260 1.87 7.76 2.75
CA MET A 260 1.44 7.31 4.06
C MET A 260 2.21 6.05 4.45
N ALA A 261 2.95 6.10 5.55
CA ALA A 261 3.81 4.99 5.97
C ALA A 261 3.90 4.88 7.49
N SER A 262 4.15 3.67 7.96
CA SER A 262 4.51 3.35 9.34
C SER A 262 5.70 2.41 9.36
N ILE A 263 6.59 2.57 10.33
CA ILE A 263 7.76 1.71 10.57
C ILE A 263 7.63 1.12 11.97
N PRO A 264 7.91 -0.19 12.16
CA PRO A 264 8.31 -1.17 11.16
C PRO A 264 7.18 -1.53 10.19
N ASP A 265 7.56 -1.86 8.96
CA ASP A 265 6.69 -2.28 7.86
C ASP A 265 6.87 -3.78 7.53
N TYR A 266 6.38 -4.23 6.37
CA TYR A 266 6.48 -5.62 5.94
C TYR A 266 6.49 -5.74 4.41
N ASP A 267 7.01 -6.88 3.89
CA ASP A 267 6.86 -7.25 2.48
C ASP A 267 5.59 -8.10 2.28
N PRO A 268 4.59 -7.61 1.52
CA PRO A 268 3.36 -8.35 1.24
C PRO A 268 3.59 -9.68 0.51
N ASN A 269 4.70 -9.83 -0.24
CA ASN A 269 5.04 -11.08 -0.90
C ASN A 269 5.47 -12.19 0.07
N THR A 270 5.86 -11.82 1.31
CA THR A 270 6.34 -12.73 2.35
C THR A 270 5.76 -12.39 3.71
N TYR A 271 4.48 -11.94 3.74
CA TYR A 271 3.79 -11.43 4.93
C TYR A 271 3.85 -12.37 6.14
N TRP A 272 3.92 -13.69 5.92
CA TRP A 272 4.01 -14.70 6.99
C TRP A 272 5.32 -14.68 7.80
N ASN A 273 6.30 -13.88 7.40
CA ASN A 273 7.56 -13.69 8.12
C ASN A 273 7.53 -12.51 9.09
N TYR A 274 6.40 -11.82 9.22
CA TYR A 274 6.27 -10.57 9.97
C TYR A 274 5.18 -10.66 11.03
N ASP A 275 5.34 -9.88 12.10
CA ASP A 275 4.32 -9.76 13.14
C ASP A 275 3.08 -9.01 12.63
N VAL A 276 1.91 -9.36 13.17
CA VAL A 276 0.61 -8.75 12.79
C VAL A 276 0.61 -7.23 13.04
N SER A 277 1.34 -6.76 14.04
CA SER A 277 1.49 -5.33 14.34
C SER A 277 2.09 -4.51 13.20
N ASN A 278 2.89 -5.14 12.33
CA ASN A 278 3.50 -4.48 11.16
C ASN A 278 2.50 -4.23 10.03
N PHE A 279 1.38 -4.98 10.01
CA PHE A 279 0.35 -4.82 8.98
C PHE A 279 -0.54 -3.61 9.21
N LEU A 280 -0.58 -3.10 10.45
CA LEU A 280 -1.42 -1.97 10.81
C LEU A 280 -0.83 -0.65 10.28
N ASN A 281 -1.66 0.11 9.59
CA ASN A 281 -1.33 1.47 9.21
C ASN A 281 -1.51 2.41 10.43
N LYS A 282 -0.44 2.64 11.18
CA LYS A 282 -0.47 3.41 12.42
C LYS A 282 -0.87 4.87 12.22
N THR A 283 -0.77 5.42 11.01
CA THR A 283 -1.22 6.79 10.73
C THR A 283 -2.72 6.98 10.91
N ILE A 284 -3.50 5.91 10.79
CA ILE A 284 -4.96 5.91 10.94
C ILE A 284 -5.46 4.99 12.05
N ALA A 285 -4.76 3.87 12.32
CA ALA A 285 -5.20 2.86 13.28
C ALA A 285 -4.80 3.16 14.72
N SER A 286 -3.73 3.93 14.92
CA SER A 286 -3.26 4.33 16.26
C SER A 286 -3.72 5.73 16.60
N SER A 287 -4.26 5.91 17.79
CA SER A 287 -4.56 7.23 18.35
C SER A 287 -3.66 7.54 19.53
N TYR A 288 -3.26 8.80 19.62
CA TYR A 288 -2.36 9.31 20.65
C TYR A 288 -2.75 10.72 21.07
N GLU A 289 -2.29 11.14 22.23
CA GLU A 289 -2.44 12.53 22.67
C GLU A 289 -1.50 13.43 21.86
N PRO A 290 -2.01 14.43 21.12
CA PRO A 290 -1.22 15.22 20.18
C PRO A 290 -0.24 16.19 20.83
N GLY A 291 -0.43 16.48 22.11
CA GLY A 291 0.35 17.50 22.81
C GLY A 291 0.28 18.85 22.09
N SER A 292 1.40 19.56 22.04
CA SER A 292 1.45 20.93 21.51
C SER A 292 1.09 21.10 20.04
N THR A 293 0.98 20.01 19.23
CA THR A 293 0.45 20.14 17.86
C THR A 293 -1.04 20.46 17.84
N PHE A 294 -1.77 20.16 18.92
CA PHE A 294 -3.19 20.50 19.06
C PHE A 294 -3.43 21.98 19.37
N LYS A 295 -2.42 22.72 19.83
CA LYS A 295 -2.51 24.18 20.13
C LYS A 295 -2.99 25.02 18.94
N LEU A 296 -2.95 24.45 17.73
CA LEU A 296 -3.56 25.02 16.54
C LEU A 296 -5.04 25.34 16.74
N ILE A 297 -5.78 24.50 17.45
CA ILE A 297 -7.24 24.63 17.61
C ILE A 297 -7.61 25.83 18.50
N PRO A 298 -7.07 25.97 19.72
CA PRO A 298 -7.33 27.15 20.52
C PRO A 298 -6.76 28.45 19.92
N LEU A 299 -5.64 28.39 19.19
CA LEU A 299 -5.15 29.56 18.44
C LEU A 299 -6.18 29.99 17.38
N ALA A 300 -6.67 29.04 16.57
CA ALA A 300 -7.69 29.31 15.57
C ALA A 300 -8.97 29.89 16.18
N ALA A 301 -9.43 29.33 17.30
CA ALA A 301 -10.59 29.82 18.02
C ALA A 301 -10.40 31.24 18.57
N ALA A 302 -9.22 31.54 19.12
CA ALA A 302 -8.90 32.87 19.65
C ALA A 302 -8.88 33.94 18.57
N LEU A 303 -8.25 33.65 17.42
CA LEU A 303 -8.17 34.57 16.29
C LEU A 303 -9.52 34.80 15.60
N GLU A 304 -10.36 33.76 15.49
CA GLU A 304 -11.71 33.87 14.89
C GLU A 304 -12.72 34.57 15.80
N SER A 305 -12.56 34.47 17.12
CA SER A 305 -13.47 35.09 18.07
C SER A 305 -13.25 36.58 18.26
N GLU A 306 -12.15 37.12 17.70
CA GLU A 306 -11.72 38.53 17.89
C GLU A 306 -11.66 38.97 19.37
N THR A 307 -11.59 38.00 20.29
CA THR A 307 -11.61 38.23 21.72
C THR A 307 -10.37 38.99 22.21
N PHE A 308 -9.25 38.78 21.51
CA PHE A 308 -7.98 39.36 21.85
C PHE A 308 -7.53 40.41 20.83
N SER A 309 -7.07 41.55 21.30
CA SER A 309 -6.45 42.52 20.41
C SER A 309 -5.00 42.09 20.05
N ASN A 310 -4.49 42.55 18.90
CA ASN A 310 -3.12 42.26 18.47
C ASN A 310 -2.02 42.76 19.43
N LYS A 311 -2.35 43.67 20.36
CA LYS A 311 -1.42 44.23 21.35
C LYS A 311 -1.55 43.57 22.72
N GLU A 312 -2.55 42.76 22.92
CA GLU A 312 -2.83 42.13 24.21
C GLU A 312 -1.78 41.06 24.53
N LYS A 313 -1.28 41.10 25.77
CA LYS A 313 -0.34 40.13 26.29
C LYS A 313 -0.92 39.41 27.48
N ILE A 314 -0.57 38.14 27.60
CA ILE A 314 -0.96 37.27 28.71
C ILE A 314 0.29 36.98 29.53
N PHE A 315 0.23 37.23 30.82
CA PHE A 315 1.33 36.92 31.74
C PHE A 315 1.41 35.40 31.98
N CYS A 316 2.52 34.76 31.61
CA CYS A 316 2.76 33.33 31.67
C CYS A 316 3.41 32.84 32.95
N GLU A 317 3.24 33.57 34.07
CA GLU A 317 3.62 33.21 35.45
C GLU A 317 5.07 32.76 35.61
N ASN A 318 5.98 33.21 34.75
CA ASN A 318 7.38 32.81 34.74
C ASN A 318 7.61 31.29 34.77
N GLY A 319 6.70 30.53 34.13
CA GLY A 319 6.85 29.10 33.88
C GLY A 319 6.10 28.15 34.82
N GLU A 320 5.42 28.64 35.87
CA GLU A 320 4.60 27.81 36.75
C GLU A 320 3.28 28.46 37.10
N TYR A 321 2.16 27.83 36.81
CA TYR A 321 0.80 28.31 37.06
C TYR A 321 -0.05 27.30 37.85
N GLN A 322 -0.55 27.76 39.01
CA GLN A 322 -1.45 26.97 39.85
C GLN A 322 -2.88 27.09 39.35
N ILE A 323 -3.29 26.25 38.40
CA ILE A 323 -4.64 26.26 37.79
C ILE A 323 -5.71 25.70 38.73
N HIS A 324 -5.32 24.87 39.70
CA HIS A 324 -6.21 24.28 40.69
C HIS A 324 -5.38 23.93 41.95
N PRO A 325 -5.96 23.95 43.18
CA PRO A 325 -5.21 23.69 44.42
C PRO A 325 -4.33 22.42 44.39
N LYS A 326 -4.69 21.43 43.59
CA LYS A 326 -3.96 20.15 43.44
C LYS A 326 -3.30 19.96 42.08
N ARG A 327 -3.33 20.95 41.19
CA ARG A 327 -2.82 20.81 39.80
C ARG A 327 -2.10 22.07 39.37
N LYS A 328 -0.91 21.88 38.80
CA LYS A 328 -0.10 22.95 38.20
C LYS A 328 0.02 22.69 36.68
N ILE A 329 0.17 23.75 35.94
CA ILE A 329 0.62 23.73 34.54
C ILE A 329 2.02 24.34 34.52
N HIS A 330 2.92 23.71 33.75
CA HIS A 330 4.30 24.18 33.61
C HIS A 330 4.57 24.49 32.13
N ASP A 331 5.32 25.53 31.89
CA ASP A 331 5.98 25.80 30.62
C ASP A 331 7.35 25.14 30.61
N HIS A 332 7.82 24.77 29.40
CA HIS A 332 9.17 24.22 29.25
C HIS A 332 10.25 25.25 29.53
N GLU A 333 10.02 26.48 29.07
CA GLU A 333 10.86 27.63 29.34
C GLU A 333 10.04 28.70 30.08
N PRO A 334 10.61 29.39 31.08
CA PRO A 334 9.91 30.44 31.82
C PRO A 334 9.70 31.67 30.92
N HIS A 335 8.47 32.18 30.86
CA HIS A 335 8.11 33.39 30.15
C HIS A 335 7.27 34.33 31.04
N GLY A 336 7.46 35.64 30.85
CA GLY A 336 6.62 36.68 31.40
C GLY A 336 5.40 36.94 30.50
N ASP A 337 5.27 38.16 30.00
CA ASP A 337 4.16 38.59 29.13
C ASP A 337 4.38 38.16 27.68
N LEU A 338 3.48 37.35 27.15
CA LEU A 338 3.47 36.88 25.76
C LEU A 338 2.21 37.34 25.03
N SER A 339 2.35 37.77 23.78
CA SER A 339 1.22 37.93 22.83
C SER A 339 0.66 36.57 22.45
N ILE A 340 -0.56 36.56 21.86
CA ILE A 340 -1.22 35.33 21.36
C ILE A 340 -0.31 34.57 20.38
N SER A 341 0.37 35.30 19.48
CA SER A 341 1.32 34.70 18.52
C SER A 341 2.52 34.09 19.24
N GLU A 342 3.12 34.81 20.22
CA GLU A 342 4.27 34.33 20.97
C GLU A 342 3.94 33.11 21.85
N ILE A 343 2.72 33.04 22.43
CA ILE A 343 2.22 31.83 23.12
C ILE A 343 2.30 30.59 22.22
N PHE A 344 1.94 30.72 20.97
CA PHE A 344 2.03 29.60 20.02
C PHE A 344 3.47 29.34 19.55
N ILE A 345 4.25 30.40 19.28
CA ILE A 345 5.65 30.33 18.81
C ILE A 345 6.54 29.62 19.85
N TYR A 346 6.47 30.05 21.10
CA TYR A 346 7.24 29.48 22.22
C TYR A 346 6.53 28.30 22.88
N SER A 347 5.31 27.98 22.40
CA SER A 347 4.54 26.84 22.90
C SER A 347 4.20 26.89 24.39
N SER A 348 3.90 28.08 24.94
CA SER A 348 3.50 28.25 26.34
C SER A 348 2.19 27.49 26.63
N ASN A 349 2.21 26.60 27.61
CA ASN A 349 1.04 25.90 28.12
C ASN A 349 0.19 26.82 28.98
N ILE A 350 0.86 27.66 29.77
CA ILE A 350 0.24 28.62 30.74
C ILE A 350 -0.49 29.70 30.00
N GLY A 351 0.16 30.35 29.03
CA GLY A 351 -0.47 31.36 28.19
C GLY A 351 -1.69 30.83 27.47
N LEU A 352 -1.60 29.61 26.97
CA LEU A 352 -2.71 28.94 26.27
C LEU A 352 -3.87 28.60 27.22
N ALA A 353 -3.58 28.07 28.43
CA ALA A 353 -4.61 27.76 29.42
C ALA A 353 -5.42 29.02 29.81
N LYS A 354 -4.72 30.13 30.09
CA LYS A 354 -5.35 31.43 30.39
C LYS A 354 -6.15 31.98 29.21
N MET A 355 -5.64 31.84 27.99
CA MET A 355 -6.36 32.19 26.79
C MET A 355 -7.70 31.41 26.68
N VAL A 356 -7.67 30.09 26.98
CA VAL A 356 -8.85 29.24 26.96
C VAL A 356 -9.83 29.57 28.09
N GLU A 357 -9.37 30.00 29.26
CA GLU A 357 -10.24 30.50 30.32
C GLU A 357 -11.04 31.73 29.86
N THR A 358 -10.45 32.60 29.04
CA THR A 358 -11.11 33.78 28.45
C THR A 358 -12.11 33.43 27.35
N ILE A 359 -11.74 32.60 26.38
CA ILE A 359 -12.62 32.25 25.24
C ILE A 359 -13.64 31.17 25.56
N GLY A 360 -13.47 30.45 26.65
CA GLY A 360 -14.35 29.43 27.16
C GLY A 360 -14.13 28.02 26.58
N SER A 361 -14.19 27.04 27.46
CA SER A 361 -13.98 25.60 27.11
C SER A 361 -14.94 25.07 26.06
N ARG A 362 -16.15 25.58 26.01
CA ARG A 362 -17.17 25.20 25.00
C ARG A 362 -16.70 25.55 23.58
N THR A 363 -16.13 26.72 23.41
CA THR A 363 -15.58 27.17 22.12
C THR A 363 -14.48 26.22 21.65
N ILE A 364 -13.58 25.79 22.55
CA ILE A 364 -12.53 24.83 22.21
C ILE A 364 -13.11 23.50 21.74
N TYR A 365 -14.14 22.97 22.44
CA TYR A 365 -14.82 21.77 22.02
C TYR A 365 -15.44 21.90 20.62
N ASP A 366 -16.16 23.01 20.38
CA ASP A 366 -16.85 23.24 19.12
C ASP A 366 -15.86 23.39 17.95
N TYR A 367 -14.73 24.08 18.14
CA TYR A 367 -13.67 24.16 17.13
C TYR A 367 -12.98 22.81 16.92
N ALA A 368 -12.67 22.04 17.97
CA ALA A 368 -12.14 20.69 17.82
C ALA A 368 -13.05 19.81 16.96
N ARG A 369 -14.36 19.86 17.21
CA ARG A 369 -15.39 19.18 16.38
C ARG A 369 -15.42 19.72 14.95
N LYS A 370 -15.34 21.02 14.77
CA LYS A 370 -15.36 21.70 13.47
C LYS A 370 -14.17 21.27 12.61
N PHE A 371 -12.98 21.10 13.21
CA PHE A 371 -11.77 20.58 12.57
C PHE A 371 -11.76 19.05 12.37
N GLY A 372 -12.80 18.32 12.80
CA GLY A 372 -13.01 16.90 12.52
C GLY A 372 -12.51 15.94 13.61
N PHE A 373 -12.02 16.44 14.76
CA PHE A 373 -11.55 15.56 15.83
C PHE A 373 -12.69 14.81 16.53
N GLY A 374 -12.36 13.60 17.01
CA GLY A 374 -13.31 12.69 17.66
C GLY A 374 -14.28 12.00 16.71
N THR A 375 -14.00 12.00 15.40
CA THR A 375 -14.77 11.27 14.37
C THR A 375 -13.82 10.69 13.32
N LYS A 376 -14.19 9.56 12.72
CA LYS A 376 -13.45 9.01 11.58
C LYS A 376 -13.42 10.01 10.42
N THR A 377 -12.31 10.07 9.70
CA THR A 377 -12.16 10.95 8.53
C THR A 377 -12.93 10.43 7.32
N GLY A 378 -13.30 9.14 7.32
CA GLY A 378 -13.95 8.48 6.20
C GLY A 378 -12.99 8.09 5.09
N VAL A 379 -11.69 8.02 5.37
CA VAL A 379 -10.72 7.48 4.40
C VAL A 379 -11.10 6.06 4.00
N ALA A 380 -11.01 5.75 2.72
CA ALA A 380 -11.37 4.44 2.18
C ALA A 380 -10.29 3.37 2.49
N LEU A 381 -9.97 3.21 3.77
CA LEU A 381 -9.04 2.21 4.33
C LEU A 381 -9.67 1.56 5.57
N PRO A 382 -9.39 0.28 5.83
CA PRO A 382 -9.90 -0.41 7.01
C PRO A 382 -9.19 0.05 8.28
N SER A 383 -9.82 -0.23 9.44
CA SER A 383 -9.21 -0.06 10.77
C SER A 383 -8.91 1.38 11.19
N GLU A 384 -9.61 2.37 10.63
CA GLU A 384 -9.45 3.75 11.08
C GLU A 384 -9.99 3.93 12.51
N ALA A 385 -9.16 4.50 13.40
CA ALA A 385 -9.52 4.92 14.74
C ALA A 385 -10.19 6.29 14.72
N SER A 386 -11.29 6.47 15.46
CA SER A 386 -11.98 7.77 15.56
C SER A 386 -11.25 8.80 16.43
N GLY A 387 -10.24 8.36 17.19
CA GLY A 387 -9.73 9.15 18.31
C GLY A 387 -10.75 9.27 19.45
N LEU A 388 -10.40 10.07 20.45
CA LEU A 388 -11.26 10.36 21.60
C LEU A 388 -11.38 11.87 21.80
N LEU A 389 -12.58 12.40 21.68
CA LEU A 389 -12.95 13.71 22.17
C LEU A 389 -14.23 13.52 22.99
N ARG A 390 -14.11 13.56 24.30
CA ARG A 390 -15.25 13.38 25.22
C ARG A 390 -16.30 14.44 24.94
N ASN A 391 -17.59 14.04 25.03
CA ASN A 391 -18.68 15.01 24.91
C ASN A 391 -18.51 16.14 25.92
N TYR A 392 -18.78 17.39 25.52
CA TYR A 392 -18.64 18.58 26.34
C TYR A 392 -19.34 18.48 27.71
N ASN A 393 -20.52 17.85 27.76
CA ASN A 393 -21.26 17.66 29.01
C ASN A 393 -20.51 16.79 30.07
N LYS A 394 -19.45 16.08 29.65
CA LYS A 394 -18.55 15.30 30.54
C LYS A 394 -17.27 16.04 30.89
N TRP A 395 -17.12 17.31 30.46
CA TRP A 395 -15.96 18.12 30.78
C TRP A 395 -16.13 18.75 32.17
N ASN A 396 -15.04 18.85 32.89
CA ASN A 396 -14.92 19.60 34.12
C ASN A 396 -14.21 20.95 33.88
N LYS A 397 -14.04 21.75 34.90
CA LYS A 397 -13.38 23.08 34.80
C LYS A 397 -11.95 23.02 34.24
N LEU A 398 -11.25 21.89 34.41
CA LEU A 398 -9.89 21.72 33.94
C LEU A 398 -9.79 21.13 32.54
N SER A 399 -10.86 20.50 32.05
CA SER A 399 -10.82 19.80 30.74
C SER A 399 -10.52 20.76 29.59
N GLY A 400 -11.05 22.01 29.58
CA GLY A 400 -10.75 22.99 28.54
C GLY A 400 -9.24 23.31 28.44
N PRO A 401 -8.60 23.77 29.51
CA PRO A 401 -7.16 24.00 29.55
C PRO A 401 -6.32 22.75 29.15
N PHE A 402 -6.61 21.56 29.68
CA PHE A 402 -5.84 20.34 29.36
C PHE A 402 -6.05 19.87 27.92
N VAL A 403 -7.29 19.88 27.42
CA VAL A 403 -7.56 19.57 25.99
C VAL A 403 -6.84 20.58 25.08
N SER A 404 -6.78 21.85 25.45
CA SER A 404 -6.15 22.89 24.64
C SER A 404 -4.63 22.67 24.45
N ILE A 405 -3.97 22.05 25.41
CA ILE A 405 -2.55 21.67 25.30
C ILE A 405 -2.34 20.27 24.70
N GLY A 406 -3.45 19.61 24.30
CA GLY A 406 -3.43 18.30 23.65
C GLY A 406 -3.39 17.10 24.57
N GLN A 407 -3.85 17.27 25.84
CA GLN A 407 -4.12 16.19 26.80
C GLN A 407 -5.62 15.93 26.92
N GLU A 408 -6.04 14.81 27.49
CA GLU A 408 -7.45 14.38 27.58
C GLU A 408 -8.17 14.23 26.21
N ILE A 409 -7.44 14.28 25.13
CA ILE A 409 -7.89 14.05 23.75
C ILE A 409 -6.95 13.08 23.08
N SER A 410 -7.46 12.14 22.28
CA SER A 410 -6.62 11.35 21.41
C SER A 410 -7.04 11.48 19.95
N ILE A 411 -6.06 11.49 19.05
CA ILE A 411 -6.24 11.70 17.61
C ILE A 411 -5.38 10.72 16.83
N ASN A 412 -5.74 10.45 15.58
CA ASN A 412 -4.83 9.80 14.65
C ASN A 412 -4.05 10.82 13.81
N THR A 413 -2.97 10.39 13.17
CA THR A 413 -2.09 11.29 12.38
C THR A 413 -2.81 11.90 11.17
N LEU A 414 -3.76 11.17 10.54
CA LEU A 414 -4.54 11.69 9.42
C LEU A 414 -5.48 12.83 9.85
N GLN A 415 -6.16 12.70 10.99
CA GLN A 415 -7.00 13.79 11.52
C GLN A 415 -6.19 15.08 11.71
N LEU A 416 -4.97 14.94 12.28
CA LEU A 416 -4.08 16.10 12.45
C LEU A 416 -3.67 16.69 11.09
N ALA A 417 -3.33 15.86 10.12
CA ALA A 417 -2.93 16.30 8.78
C ALA A 417 -4.06 17.07 8.06
N LEU A 418 -5.30 16.62 8.17
CA LEU A 418 -6.46 17.32 7.61
C LEU A 418 -6.72 18.67 8.31
N ALA A 419 -6.54 18.73 9.64
CA ALA A 419 -6.64 19.98 10.39
C ALA A 419 -5.58 21.00 9.94
N TYR A 420 -4.33 20.59 9.75
CA TYR A 420 -3.28 21.46 9.21
C TYR A 420 -3.50 21.79 7.72
N SER A 421 -4.12 20.90 6.96
CA SER A 421 -4.51 21.18 5.57
C SER A 421 -5.52 22.31 5.48
N SER A 422 -6.43 22.44 6.46
CA SER A 422 -7.37 23.55 6.47
C SER A 422 -6.71 24.91 6.69
N ILE A 423 -5.57 24.95 7.39
CA ILE A 423 -4.76 26.18 7.49
C ILE A 423 -4.07 26.49 6.15
N ALA A 424 -3.52 25.46 5.52
CA ALA A 424 -2.79 25.59 4.26
C ALA A 424 -3.68 26.09 3.11
N ASN A 425 -4.95 25.68 3.05
CA ASN A 425 -5.87 25.95 1.94
C ASN A 425 -6.83 27.13 2.16
N GLY A 426 -6.61 27.95 3.20
CA GLY A 426 -7.44 29.14 3.46
C GLY A 426 -8.75 28.85 4.21
N GLY A 427 -8.78 27.82 5.03
CA GLY A 427 -9.84 27.56 6.03
C GLY A 427 -10.83 26.46 5.70
N TYR A 428 -10.59 25.61 4.72
CA TYR A 428 -11.49 24.50 4.36
C TYR A 428 -10.95 23.15 4.84
N LEU A 429 -11.74 22.38 5.59
CA LEU A 429 -11.43 21.01 5.93
C LEU A 429 -11.61 20.12 4.70
N PRO A 430 -10.53 19.56 4.11
CA PRO A 430 -10.66 18.68 2.96
C PRO A 430 -11.13 17.28 3.38
N SER A 431 -11.74 16.53 2.46
CA SER A 431 -12.01 15.11 2.65
C SER A 431 -10.73 14.29 2.41
N ALA A 432 -10.51 13.29 3.26
CA ALA A 432 -9.39 12.36 3.06
C ALA A 432 -9.60 11.52 1.79
N ARG A 433 -8.69 11.58 0.85
CA ARG A 433 -8.80 10.88 -0.43
C ARG A 433 -7.60 9.97 -0.68
N ILE A 434 -7.84 8.66 -0.80
CA ILE A 434 -6.83 7.65 -1.14
C ILE A 434 -7.09 7.02 -2.51
N ILE A 435 -8.35 7.04 -2.98
CA ILE A 435 -8.73 6.54 -4.30
C ILE A 435 -8.79 7.72 -5.27
N LYS A 436 -8.09 7.59 -6.40
CA LYS A 436 -8.15 8.54 -7.51
C LYS A 436 -9.19 8.10 -8.53
N ASN A 437 -9.16 6.82 -8.93
CA ASN A 437 -10.05 6.27 -9.95
C ASN A 437 -10.25 4.77 -9.75
N ILE A 438 -11.40 4.23 -10.21
CA ILE A 438 -11.67 2.79 -10.35
C ILE A 438 -12.15 2.56 -11.78
N SER A 439 -11.53 1.62 -12.51
CA SER A 439 -11.81 1.35 -13.91
C SER A 439 -11.87 -0.15 -14.24
N GLY A 440 -12.65 -0.52 -15.27
CA GLY A 440 -12.83 -1.90 -15.71
C GLY A 440 -14.01 -2.61 -15.04
N ASN A 441 -14.37 -3.78 -15.56
CA ASN A 441 -15.45 -4.67 -15.07
C ASN A 441 -16.81 -3.96 -14.85
N GLY A 442 -17.23 -3.12 -15.81
CA GLY A 442 -18.49 -2.36 -15.71
C GLY A 442 -18.45 -1.17 -14.77
N TYR A 443 -17.32 -0.90 -14.15
CA TYR A 443 -17.03 0.41 -13.54
C TYR A 443 -16.58 1.33 -14.66
N GLU A 444 -17.46 2.25 -15.06
CA GLU A 444 -17.03 3.42 -15.82
C GLU A 444 -16.10 4.24 -14.94
N ASP A 445 -15.12 4.91 -15.54
CA ASP A 445 -14.14 5.75 -14.84
C ASP A 445 -14.82 6.64 -13.81
N ARG A 446 -14.91 6.16 -12.56
CA ARG A 446 -15.44 6.92 -11.45
C ARG A 446 -14.34 7.82 -10.93
N ASP A 447 -14.42 9.10 -11.32
CA ASP A 447 -13.56 10.11 -10.71
C ASP A 447 -14.05 10.42 -9.28
N TYR A 448 -13.21 10.12 -8.33
CA TYR A 448 -13.40 10.50 -6.93
C TYR A 448 -12.91 11.95 -6.74
N SER A 449 -13.69 12.91 -7.27
CA SER A 449 -13.32 14.33 -7.20
C SER A 449 -13.15 14.81 -5.75
N ALA A 450 -12.15 15.66 -5.54
CA ALA A 450 -11.90 16.28 -4.25
C ALA A 450 -13.04 17.25 -3.90
N LYS A 451 -13.59 17.11 -2.71
CA LYS A 451 -14.62 18.03 -2.19
C LYS A 451 -14.26 18.46 -0.78
N PRO A 452 -14.27 19.76 -0.47
CA PRO A 452 -14.11 20.20 0.91
C PRO A 452 -15.36 19.78 1.72
N ILE A 453 -15.15 19.37 2.97
CA ILE A 453 -16.23 18.97 3.87
C ILE A 453 -16.98 20.21 4.35
N ARG A 454 -16.24 21.23 4.81
CA ARG A 454 -16.77 22.50 5.33
C ARG A 454 -15.69 23.55 5.50
N ARG A 455 -16.09 24.79 5.63
CA ARG A 455 -15.21 25.87 6.11
C ARG A 455 -15.09 25.82 7.63
N VAL A 456 -13.87 25.84 8.16
CA VAL A 456 -13.59 25.77 9.61
C VAL A 456 -13.16 27.11 10.19
N ILE A 457 -12.45 27.92 9.41
CA ILE A 457 -12.01 29.30 9.76
C ILE A 457 -12.08 30.20 8.53
N SER A 458 -11.91 31.50 8.75
CA SER A 458 -11.78 32.49 7.68
C SER A 458 -10.41 32.34 6.96
N ASN A 459 -10.32 32.93 5.78
CA ASN A 459 -9.04 32.97 5.05
C ASN A 459 -8.01 33.85 5.78
N GLU A 460 -8.48 34.93 6.34
CA GLU A 460 -7.69 35.89 7.12
C GLU A 460 -7.03 35.21 8.31
N THR A 461 -7.78 34.46 9.10
CA THR A 461 -7.27 33.65 10.22
C THR A 461 -6.29 32.59 9.74
N ALA A 462 -6.58 31.89 8.64
CA ALA A 462 -5.66 30.90 8.07
C ALA A 462 -4.33 31.54 7.65
N MET A 463 -4.37 32.73 7.05
CA MET A 463 -3.16 33.49 6.67
C MET A 463 -2.37 33.93 7.91
N ALA A 464 -3.03 34.43 8.95
CA ALA A 464 -2.38 34.82 10.20
C ALA A 464 -1.69 33.62 10.87
N ILE A 465 -2.38 32.47 10.93
CA ILE A 465 -1.79 31.23 11.50
C ILE A 465 -0.59 30.76 10.68
N LYS A 466 -0.61 30.83 9.34
CA LYS A 466 0.56 30.47 8.50
C LYS A 466 1.79 31.31 8.83
N LEU A 467 1.63 32.61 9.05
CA LEU A 467 2.74 33.49 9.45
C LEU A 467 3.28 33.13 10.82
N ILE A 468 2.40 32.86 11.79
CA ILE A 468 2.79 32.41 13.13
C ILE A 468 3.53 31.06 13.06
N MET A 469 3.06 30.11 12.24
CA MET A 469 3.71 28.81 12.04
C MET A 469 5.09 28.94 11.40
N GLU A 470 5.30 29.90 10.51
CA GLU A 470 6.62 30.19 9.97
C GLU A 470 7.57 30.72 11.04
N ASP A 471 7.08 31.56 11.94
CA ASP A 471 7.87 32.06 13.08
C ASP A 471 8.22 30.96 14.09
N VAL A 472 7.40 29.92 14.25
CA VAL A 472 7.77 28.73 15.05
C VAL A 472 9.05 28.08 14.51
N VAL A 473 9.23 28.02 13.19
CA VAL A 473 10.43 27.45 12.56
C VAL A 473 11.61 28.45 12.59
N ASN A 474 11.33 29.74 12.43
CA ASN A 474 12.37 30.77 12.34
C ASN A 474 12.91 31.21 13.70
N LYS A 475 12.04 31.32 14.73
CA LYS A 475 12.35 31.93 16.03
C LYS A 475 11.97 31.02 17.21
N GLY A 476 11.12 30.02 16.98
CA GLY A 476 10.51 29.22 18.05
C GLY A 476 11.04 27.80 18.14
N THR A 477 10.15 26.91 18.56
CA THR A 477 10.43 25.53 18.99
C THR A 477 10.74 24.54 17.87
N ALA A 478 10.80 24.94 16.57
CA ALA A 478 10.99 24.04 15.44
C ALA A 478 12.23 24.42 14.57
N SER A 479 13.26 24.98 15.16
CA SER A 479 14.45 25.50 14.45
C SER A 479 15.17 24.46 13.60
N LYS A 480 15.12 23.16 13.95
CA LYS A 480 15.75 22.08 13.19
C LYS A 480 15.00 21.68 11.92
N ALA A 481 13.78 22.20 11.72
CA ALA A 481 13.05 22.05 10.44
C ALA A 481 13.45 23.07 9.38
N ARG A 482 14.27 24.08 9.72
CA ARG A 482 14.65 25.14 8.78
C ARG A 482 15.44 24.62 7.60
N ILE A 483 15.05 25.03 6.39
CA ILE A 483 15.76 24.77 5.14
C ILE A 483 16.17 26.14 4.56
N PRO A 484 17.47 26.42 4.37
CA PRO A 484 17.91 27.67 3.77
C PRO A 484 17.27 27.92 2.39
N GLY A 485 16.80 29.14 2.17
CA GLY A 485 16.16 29.53 0.90
C GLY A 485 14.68 29.11 0.76
N PHE A 486 14.11 28.36 1.70
CA PHE A 486 12.72 27.92 1.64
C PHE A 486 11.94 28.32 2.91
N ARG A 487 10.66 28.66 2.69
CA ARG A 487 9.76 29.07 3.77
C ARG A 487 8.92 27.87 4.22
N ILE A 488 9.11 27.46 5.46
CA ILE A 488 8.40 26.34 6.10
C ILE A 488 7.67 26.85 7.34
N GLY A 489 6.42 26.43 7.50
CA GLY A 489 5.68 26.65 8.74
C GLY A 489 5.36 25.33 9.41
N GLY A 490 5.36 25.31 10.74
CA GLY A 490 5.05 24.09 11.46
C GLY A 490 4.84 24.25 12.95
N LYS A 491 4.56 23.13 13.64
CA LYS A 491 4.44 23.04 15.09
C LYS A 491 4.96 21.71 15.59
N THR A 492 5.84 21.76 16.58
CA THR A 492 6.32 20.59 17.32
C THR A 492 5.29 20.12 18.35
N GLY A 493 5.25 18.81 18.58
CA GLY A 493 4.56 18.19 19.69
C GLY A 493 5.49 17.25 20.44
N THR A 494 5.33 17.22 21.75
CA THR A 494 5.95 16.28 22.65
C THR A 494 4.90 15.93 23.69
N ALA A 495 4.42 14.70 23.69
CA ALA A 495 3.39 14.22 24.60
C ALA A 495 3.91 13.03 25.38
N GLU A 496 3.74 13.04 26.69
CA GLU A 496 3.98 11.88 27.56
C GLU A 496 2.97 10.78 27.22
N LYS A 497 3.44 9.53 27.15
CA LYS A 497 2.53 8.40 26.94
C LYS A 497 1.79 8.05 28.22
N PHE A 498 0.48 7.84 28.09
CA PHE A 498 -0.32 7.29 29.16
C PHE A 498 -0.21 5.75 29.12
N VAL A 499 0.47 5.17 30.10
CA VAL A 499 0.78 3.74 30.20
C VAL A 499 0.39 3.27 31.61
N ASP A 500 -0.34 2.17 31.71
CA ASP A 500 -0.73 1.53 32.96
C ASP A 500 -1.45 2.45 33.97
N GLY A 501 -2.18 3.45 33.46
CA GLY A 501 -2.97 4.37 34.31
C GLY A 501 -2.27 5.65 34.72
N GLU A 502 -1.02 5.86 34.32
CA GLU A 502 -0.21 7.03 34.60
C GLU A 502 0.52 7.57 33.37
N TYR A 503 0.92 8.85 33.41
CA TYR A 503 1.81 9.41 32.40
C TYR A 503 3.25 8.94 32.65
N SER A 504 3.84 8.34 31.62
CA SER A 504 5.23 7.84 31.68
C SER A 504 6.22 9.01 31.72
N LYS A 505 7.27 8.85 32.53
CA LYS A 505 8.34 9.86 32.66
C LYS A 505 9.42 9.75 31.58
N ASP A 506 9.47 8.62 30.86
CA ASP A 506 10.51 8.27 29.89
C ASP A 506 9.98 7.86 28.52
N LYS A 507 8.66 7.67 28.38
CA LYS A 507 8.04 7.34 27.10
C LYS A 507 7.22 8.50 26.56
N PHE A 508 7.58 8.94 25.38
CA PHE A 508 6.99 10.12 24.73
C PHE A 508 6.55 9.79 23.30
N ILE A 509 5.63 10.59 22.80
CA ILE A 509 5.36 10.70 21.37
C ILE A 509 5.85 12.05 20.91
N SER A 510 6.86 12.03 20.05
CA SER A 510 7.45 13.21 19.43
C SER A 510 6.85 13.42 18.06
N SER A 511 6.29 14.58 17.79
CA SER A 511 5.63 14.87 16.52
C SER A 511 6.02 16.23 15.95
N PHE A 512 5.90 16.35 14.64
CA PHE A 512 6.01 17.62 13.94
C PHE A 512 4.99 17.69 12.80
N ALA A 513 4.20 18.77 12.80
CA ALA A 513 3.23 19.07 11.78
C ALA A 513 3.71 20.26 10.97
N ALA A 514 3.84 20.11 9.65
CA ALA A 514 4.44 21.11 8.77
C ALA A 514 3.61 21.37 7.52
N ILE A 515 3.69 22.61 7.03
CA ILE A 515 3.16 23.08 5.74
C ILE A 515 4.33 23.55 4.89
N PHE A 516 4.42 23.09 3.64
CA PHE A 516 5.51 23.41 2.73
C PHE A 516 5.06 23.59 1.28
N PRO A 517 5.56 24.59 0.55
CA PRO A 517 6.06 25.87 1.08
C PRO A 517 4.95 26.62 1.81
N ILE A 518 5.26 27.42 2.86
CA ILE A 518 4.20 28.07 3.67
C ILE A 518 3.49 29.20 2.92
N ASN A 519 4.18 29.86 1.99
CA ASN A 519 3.65 30.95 1.16
C ASN A 519 2.80 30.47 -0.03
N ASP A 520 3.08 29.28 -0.56
CA ASP A 520 2.33 28.61 -1.64
C ASP A 520 2.20 27.11 -1.29
N PRO A 521 1.29 26.74 -0.39
CA PRO A 521 1.24 25.39 0.16
C PRO A 521 1.02 24.32 -0.91
N LYS A 522 1.94 23.37 -1.01
CA LYS A 522 1.83 22.18 -1.87
C LYS A 522 1.64 20.90 -1.03
N TYR A 523 2.25 20.89 0.15
CA TYR A 523 2.29 19.72 1.02
C TYR A 523 1.99 20.07 2.46
N VAL A 524 1.21 19.21 3.11
CA VAL A 524 1.15 19.09 4.57
C VAL A 524 1.80 17.78 4.92
N CYS A 525 2.80 17.82 5.81
CA CYS A 525 3.53 16.65 6.27
C CYS A 525 3.43 16.54 7.78
N ILE A 526 2.97 15.39 8.27
CA ILE A 526 2.98 15.07 9.70
C ILE A 526 3.88 13.85 9.90
N VAL A 527 4.78 13.96 10.87
CA VAL A 527 5.58 12.83 11.34
C VAL A 527 5.37 12.68 12.84
N SER A 528 5.17 11.45 13.27
CA SER A 528 5.06 11.06 14.66
C SER A 528 6.02 9.90 14.95
N VAL A 529 6.81 10.04 16.02
CA VAL A 529 7.83 9.07 16.45
C VAL A 529 7.49 8.64 17.87
N ASP A 530 7.32 7.34 18.05
CA ASP A 530 6.87 6.73 19.30
C ASP A 530 8.05 6.19 20.11
N SER A 531 8.10 6.57 21.37
CA SER A 531 9.12 6.15 22.35
C SER A 531 10.56 6.35 21.86
N PRO A 532 10.94 7.59 21.40
CA PRO A 532 12.33 7.88 21.10
C PRO A 532 13.17 7.86 22.38
N ASP A 533 14.48 7.65 22.25
CA ASP A 533 15.41 7.50 23.37
C ASP A 533 15.43 8.76 24.26
N TYR A 534 14.77 8.67 25.41
CA TYR A 534 14.67 9.75 26.39
C TYR A 534 16.03 10.13 26.97
N TYR A 535 16.87 9.14 27.31
CA TYR A 535 18.15 9.36 27.97
C TYR A 535 19.18 10.06 27.09
N ARG A 536 18.98 9.99 25.74
CA ARG A 536 19.77 10.77 24.77
C ARG A 536 19.13 12.10 24.39
N GLY A 537 18.10 12.54 25.10
CA GLY A 537 17.39 13.80 24.81
C GLY A 537 16.60 13.79 23.50
N LYS A 538 16.27 12.59 22.94
CA LYS A 538 15.56 12.46 21.65
C LYS A 538 14.04 12.57 21.76
N HIS A 539 13.49 12.74 22.94
CA HIS A 539 12.05 12.83 23.16
C HIS A 539 11.40 14.14 22.68
N TRP A 540 12.19 15.17 22.39
CA TRP A 540 11.67 16.44 21.88
C TRP A 540 11.33 16.38 20.39
N GLY A 541 10.16 16.94 20.01
CA GLY A 541 9.74 17.01 18.60
C GLY A 541 10.74 17.73 17.69
N ASN A 542 11.44 18.76 18.20
CA ASN A 542 12.53 19.45 17.48
C ASN A 542 13.78 18.59 17.29
N GLU A 543 14.04 17.64 18.18
CA GLU A 543 15.22 16.77 18.11
C GLU A 543 15.02 15.56 17.22
N THR A 544 13.76 15.14 17.00
CA THR A 544 13.42 13.88 16.35
C THR A 544 12.52 14.06 15.15
N ALA A 545 11.29 14.55 15.31
CA ALA A 545 10.32 14.62 14.20
C ALA A 545 10.63 15.76 13.21
N ALA A 546 11.08 16.91 13.68
CA ALA A 546 11.40 18.06 12.83
C ALA A 546 12.57 17.78 11.84
N PRO A 547 13.68 17.13 12.24
CA PRO A 547 14.73 16.72 11.31
C PRO A 547 14.27 15.70 10.25
N ILE A 548 13.33 14.81 10.59
CA ILE A 548 12.76 13.85 9.61
C ILE A 548 11.97 14.61 8.55
N VAL A 549 11.10 15.55 8.96
CA VAL A 549 10.33 16.36 8.01
C VAL A 549 11.23 17.26 7.16
N LYS A 550 12.30 17.81 7.75
CA LYS A 550 13.33 18.53 6.99
C LYS A 550 13.93 17.67 5.89
N ASP A 551 14.39 16.46 6.21
CA ASP A 551 14.95 15.51 5.26
C ASP A 551 13.95 15.17 4.12
N ILE A 552 12.66 14.97 4.48
CA ILE A 552 11.59 14.76 3.49
C ILE A 552 11.50 15.93 2.52
N PHE A 553 11.44 17.17 3.02
CA PHE A 553 11.29 18.34 2.17
C PHE A 553 12.55 18.64 1.36
N GLU A 554 13.75 18.48 1.90
CA GLU A 554 15.00 18.61 1.14
C GLU A 554 15.05 17.64 -0.05
N ARG A 555 14.63 16.38 0.16
CA ARG A 555 14.54 15.39 -0.93
C ARG A 555 13.44 15.73 -1.95
N ILE A 556 12.30 16.28 -1.51
CA ILE A 556 11.25 16.76 -2.41
C ILE A 556 11.78 17.92 -3.28
N ILE A 557 12.48 18.87 -2.67
CA ILE A 557 13.08 20.01 -3.37
C ILE A 557 14.04 19.53 -4.46
N ILE A 558 14.94 18.60 -4.15
CA ILE A 558 15.93 18.06 -5.10
C ILE A 558 15.25 17.29 -6.24
N ASN A 559 14.16 16.59 -5.96
CA ASN A 559 13.52 15.71 -6.95
C ASN A 559 12.46 16.41 -7.82
N LYS A 560 12.02 17.63 -7.46
CA LYS A 560 10.99 18.35 -8.20
C LYS A 560 11.54 19.67 -8.78
N GLU A 561 11.56 19.73 -10.09
CA GLU A 561 12.05 20.90 -10.86
C GLU A 561 11.34 22.22 -10.49
N GLU A 562 10.09 22.15 -10.01
CA GLU A 562 9.30 23.34 -9.61
C GLU A 562 9.91 24.13 -8.45
N PHE A 563 10.79 23.50 -7.65
CA PHE A 563 11.47 24.11 -6.51
C PHE A 563 12.90 24.60 -6.83
N ILE A 564 13.44 24.27 -8.01
CA ILE A 564 14.79 24.70 -8.42
C ILE A 564 14.68 26.02 -9.17
N PRO A 565 15.11 27.17 -8.59
CA PRO A 565 15.13 28.43 -9.30
C PRO A 565 16.07 28.31 -10.50
N ASN A 566 15.57 28.60 -11.70
CA ASN A 566 16.28 28.57 -12.97
C ASN A 566 16.43 27.24 -13.73
N ALA A 567 15.94 26.11 -13.23
CA ALA A 567 15.98 24.84 -13.99
C ALA A 567 15.34 24.96 -15.40
N LYS A 568 14.30 25.78 -15.55
CA LYS A 568 13.72 26.11 -16.87
C LYS A 568 14.65 26.95 -17.74
N LYS A 569 15.40 27.92 -17.18
CA LYS A 569 16.36 28.73 -17.92
C LYS A 569 17.59 27.94 -18.34
N GLU A 570 18.12 27.07 -17.46
CA GLU A 570 19.27 26.21 -17.81
C GLU A 570 18.90 25.17 -18.87
N LYS A 571 17.72 24.51 -18.75
CA LYS A 571 17.24 23.60 -19.82
C LYS A 571 17.00 24.34 -21.15
N GLN A 572 16.48 25.54 -21.10
CA GLN A 572 16.29 26.38 -22.31
C GLN A 572 17.64 26.78 -22.92
N ILE A 573 18.61 27.20 -22.11
CA ILE A 573 19.97 27.54 -22.54
C ILE A 573 20.71 26.30 -23.06
N ILE A 574 20.57 25.13 -22.43
CA ILE A 574 21.14 23.86 -22.91
C ILE A 574 20.48 23.44 -24.22
N ALA A 575 19.15 23.55 -24.33
CA ALA A 575 18.42 23.24 -25.56
C ALA A 575 18.78 24.25 -26.71
N GLU A 576 18.88 25.54 -26.42
CA GLU A 576 19.30 26.56 -27.39
C GLU A 576 20.77 26.40 -27.80
N ASN A 577 21.67 26.02 -26.88
CA ASN A 577 23.06 25.71 -27.20
C ASN A 577 23.20 24.37 -27.95
N MET A 578 22.38 23.38 -27.68
CA MET A 578 22.30 22.16 -28.50
C MET A 578 21.78 22.44 -29.91
N ILE A 579 20.79 23.33 -30.06
CA ILE A 579 20.26 23.76 -31.36
C ILE A 579 21.27 24.62 -32.12
N LYS A 580 22.01 25.52 -31.46
CA LYS A 580 23.09 26.32 -32.08
C LYS A 580 24.27 25.46 -32.54
N ASN A 581 24.62 24.42 -31.80
CA ASN A 581 25.70 23.51 -32.18
C ASN A 581 25.27 22.42 -33.19
N SER A 582 23.97 22.27 -33.47
CA SER A 582 23.43 21.30 -34.43
C SER A 582 23.17 21.86 -35.82
N ASN A 583 23.41 23.18 -36.06
CA ASN A 583 23.29 23.79 -37.39
C ASN A 583 24.50 23.51 -38.32
N THR A 584 25.38 22.59 -37.93
CA THR A 584 26.38 22.02 -38.82
C THR A 584 26.06 20.54 -39.05
N VAL A 585 25.32 20.25 -40.12
CA VAL A 585 25.09 18.93 -40.72
C VAL A 585 24.61 17.86 -39.78
N LEU A 586 23.32 17.52 -39.84
CA LEU A 586 22.91 16.11 -39.79
C LEU A 586 21.48 15.91 -40.27
N SER A 587 21.39 15.17 -41.34
CA SER A 587 20.19 14.48 -41.83
C SER A 587 19.52 13.68 -40.72
N THR A 588 18.19 13.72 -40.72
CA THR A 588 17.31 12.84 -39.90
C THR A 588 17.72 11.39 -39.98
N LYS A 589 18.41 10.90 -38.97
CA LYS A 589 18.47 9.46 -38.68
C LYS A 589 17.73 9.19 -37.40
N ASN A 590 16.71 8.34 -37.49
CA ASN A 590 15.99 7.73 -36.41
C ASN A 590 16.94 7.30 -35.28
N ILE A 591 16.82 7.93 -34.10
CA ILE A 591 17.44 7.42 -32.88
C ILE A 591 16.60 6.22 -32.44
N LYS A 592 16.94 5.04 -32.98
CA LYS A 592 16.65 3.79 -32.32
C LYS A 592 17.38 3.84 -30.96
N LYS A 593 16.63 3.76 -29.88
CA LYS A 593 17.16 3.48 -28.55
C LYS A 593 18.05 2.23 -28.67
N ASN A 594 19.36 2.39 -28.66
CA ASN A 594 20.28 1.26 -28.56
C ASN A 594 20.03 0.61 -27.20
N ILE A 595 19.26 -0.45 -27.17
CA ILE A 595 19.19 -1.37 -26.03
C ILE A 595 20.57 -2.01 -25.98
N THR A 596 21.44 -1.49 -25.12
CA THR A 596 22.72 -2.14 -24.83
C THR A 596 22.37 -3.46 -24.13
N ASN A 597 22.76 -4.59 -24.71
CA ASN A 597 22.63 -5.92 -24.14
C ASN A 597 23.50 -6.11 -22.87
N ALA A 598 23.93 -5.02 -22.27
CA ALA A 598 24.81 -4.99 -21.10
C ALA A 598 24.03 -4.79 -19.81
N TYR A 599 24.36 -5.57 -18.80
CA TYR A 599 23.76 -5.52 -17.47
C TYR A 599 23.98 -4.15 -16.81
N PRO A 600 22.93 -3.47 -16.30
CA PRO A 600 23.06 -2.13 -15.75
C PRO A 600 23.74 -2.11 -14.38
N SER A 601 24.21 -0.92 -13.97
CA SER A 601 24.60 -0.67 -12.59
C SER A 601 23.39 -0.19 -11.78
N PHE A 602 23.07 -0.91 -10.73
CA PHE A 602 22.04 -0.50 -9.76
C PHE A 602 22.64 0.23 -8.56
N LEU A 603 23.96 0.29 -8.41
CA LEU A 603 24.64 0.95 -7.29
C LEU A 603 24.22 2.41 -7.15
N GLY A 604 23.97 2.85 -5.92
CA GLY A 604 23.50 4.20 -5.59
C GLY A 604 22.03 4.49 -5.89
N LYS A 605 21.30 3.60 -6.56
CA LYS A 605 19.88 3.74 -6.87
C LYS A 605 19.01 3.33 -5.69
N THR A 606 17.84 3.93 -5.56
CA THR A 606 16.82 3.44 -4.62
C THR A 606 16.24 2.12 -5.12
N LEU A 607 15.64 1.33 -4.23
CA LEU A 607 14.96 0.08 -4.61
C LEU A 607 13.99 0.29 -5.78
N LYS A 608 13.20 1.36 -5.73
CA LYS A 608 12.25 1.70 -6.80
C LYS A 608 12.95 1.95 -8.13
N GLN A 609 14.01 2.76 -8.16
CA GLN A 609 14.77 3.05 -9.39
C GLN A 609 15.39 1.78 -9.98
N ALA A 610 15.96 0.93 -9.10
CA ALA A 610 16.55 -0.35 -9.53
C ALA A 610 15.50 -1.29 -10.14
N ILE A 611 14.31 -1.40 -9.53
CA ILE A 611 13.21 -2.25 -10.04
C ILE A 611 12.68 -1.73 -11.38
N LEU A 612 12.50 -0.40 -11.53
CA LEU A 612 11.98 0.17 -12.78
C LEU A 612 12.93 -0.09 -13.95
N GLU A 613 14.22 0.18 -13.76
CA GLU A 613 15.23 -0.04 -14.79
C GLU A 613 15.41 -1.54 -15.12
N ALA A 614 15.40 -2.39 -14.09
CA ALA A 614 15.46 -3.84 -14.26
C ALA A 614 14.26 -4.40 -15.04
N ARG A 615 13.05 -3.87 -14.77
CA ARG A 615 11.81 -4.27 -15.45
C ARG A 615 11.85 -3.97 -16.94
N ASP A 616 12.34 -2.79 -17.34
CA ASP A 616 12.46 -2.39 -18.74
C ASP A 616 13.44 -3.30 -19.51
N LEU A 617 14.33 -4.00 -18.79
CA LEU A 617 15.32 -4.92 -19.32
C LEU A 617 14.96 -6.40 -19.09
N GLY A 618 13.79 -6.69 -18.49
CA GLY A 618 13.36 -8.06 -18.18
C GLY A 618 14.11 -8.73 -17.00
N ILE A 619 14.79 -7.95 -16.15
CA ILE A 619 15.58 -8.43 -15.01
C ILE A 619 14.73 -8.44 -13.74
N ILE A 620 14.77 -9.53 -12.97
CA ILE A 620 14.11 -9.62 -11.66
C ILE A 620 15.07 -9.13 -10.57
N ILE A 621 14.62 -8.18 -9.76
CA ILE A 621 15.37 -7.71 -8.59
C ILE A 621 14.96 -8.49 -7.35
N ASN A 622 15.94 -9.04 -6.64
CA ASN A 622 15.78 -9.68 -5.33
C ASN A 622 16.46 -8.79 -4.27
N PRO A 623 15.72 -7.93 -3.55
CA PRO A 623 16.32 -7.04 -2.57
C PRO A 623 16.71 -7.77 -1.28
N VAL A 624 17.83 -7.38 -0.70
CA VAL A 624 18.27 -7.70 0.66
C VAL A 624 18.30 -6.38 1.43
N GLY A 625 17.45 -6.23 2.41
CA GLY A 625 17.15 -4.94 3.08
C GLY A 625 15.85 -4.32 2.57
N THR A 626 15.25 -3.45 3.36
CA THR A 626 13.90 -2.90 3.14
C THR A 626 13.90 -1.45 2.66
N SER A 627 14.97 -0.70 2.94
CA SER A 627 15.07 0.73 2.62
C SER A 627 16.51 1.15 2.32
N GLY A 628 16.69 2.34 1.74
CA GLY A 628 18.00 2.90 1.43
C GLY A 628 18.38 2.81 -0.04
N ARG A 629 19.70 2.85 -0.29
CA ARG A 629 20.28 2.75 -1.64
C ARG A 629 21.00 1.44 -1.83
N VAL A 630 21.06 1.00 -3.09
CA VAL A 630 21.82 -0.18 -3.47
C VAL A 630 23.30 0.07 -3.26
N VAL A 631 23.91 -0.67 -2.33
CA VAL A 631 25.35 -0.63 -2.03
C VAL A 631 26.11 -1.79 -2.67
N TRP A 632 25.38 -2.83 -3.08
CA TRP A 632 25.97 -4.01 -3.72
C TRP A 632 24.94 -4.70 -4.64
N GLN A 633 25.42 -5.29 -5.73
CA GLN A 633 24.64 -6.14 -6.65
C GLN A 633 25.36 -7.41 -7.00
N SER A 634 24.64 -8.54 -7.17
CA SER A 634 25.20 -9.86 -7.41
C SER A 634 25.81 -10.03 -8.81
N ILE A 635 25.36 -9.23 -9.77
CA ILE A 635 25.82 -9.28 -11.16
C ILE A 635 26.55 -7.98 -11.48
N SER A 636 27.81 -8.08 -11.92
CA SER A 636 28.60 -6.92 -12.27
C SER A 636 28.02 -6.19 -13.50
N PRO A 637 28.03 -4.84 -13.51
CA PRO A 637 27.63 -4.07 -14.69
C PRO A 637 28.47 -4.45 -15.92
N GLY A 638 27.86 -4.40 -17.11
CA GLY A 638 28.51 -4.70 -18.37
C GLY A 638 28.46 -6.18 -18.81
N LYS A 639 28.02 -7.12 -17.95
CA LYS A 639 27.74 -8.50 -18.38
C LYS A 639 26.54 -8.58 -19.32
N SER A 640 26.44 -9.66 -20.11
CA SER A 640 25.30 -9.86 -21.01
C SER A 640 24.01 -10.08 -20.20
N ILE A 641 22.92 -9.36 -20.55
CA ILE A 641 21.60 -9.54 -19.93
C ILE A 641 21.04 -10.93 -20.21
N GLN A 642 21.41 -11.54 -21.34
CA GLN A 642 20.91 -12.87 -21.74
C GLN A 642 21.35 -13.97 -20.80
N ASP A 643 22.46 -13.78 -20.08
CA ASP A 643 23.04 -14.78 -19.18
C ASP A 643 22.43 -14.76 -17.78
N TYR A 644 21.70 -13.69 -17.41
CA TYR A 644 21.25 -13.48 -16.04
C TYR A 644 19.85 -12.80 -16.02
N SER A 645 18.82 -13.57 -15.66
CA SER A 645 17.43 -13.10 -15.56
C SER A 645 17.08 -12.47 -14.20
N ALA A 646 17.93 -12.61 -13.19
CA ALA A 646 17.69 -12.08 -11.85
C ALA A 646 18.97 -11.52 -11.21
N CYS A 647 18.82 -10.44 -10.43
CA CYS A 647 19.89 -9.79 -9.68
C CYS A 647 19.50 -9.62 -8.21
N THR A 648 20.35 -10.07 -7.31
CA THR A 648 20.24 -9.74 -5.89
C THR A 648 20.93 -8.40 -5.65
N ILE A 649 20.24 -7.47 -5.00
CA ILE A 649 20.79 -6.17 -4.60
C ILE A 649 20.75 -6.05 -3.08
N LYS A 650 21.75 -5.43 -2.47
CA LYS A 650 21.78 -5.11 -1.04
C LYS A 650 21.49 -3.63 -0.87
N LEU A 651 20.53 -3.31 -0.01
CA LEU A 651 20.13 -1.96 0.34
C LEU A 651 20.71 -1.59 1.69
N GLU A 652 21.27 -0.39 1.79
CA GLU A 652 21.70 0.21 3.06
C GLU A 652 21.27 1.67 3.07
N SER A 653 20.82 2.15 4.23
CA SER A 653 20.60 3.57 4.48
C SER A 653 21.97 4.26 4.57
N LEU A 654 22.25 5.19 3.66
CA LEU A 654 23.44 6.04 3.68
C LEU A 654 23.40 7.03 4.83
#